data_8d81d87be51484f94f39377f1ebc5472
#
_entry.id   8d81d87be51484f94f39377f1ebc5472
#
_cell.length_a   1.000
_cell.length_b   1.000
_cell.length_c   1.000
_cell.angle_alpha   90.00
_cell.angle_beta   90.00
_cell.angle_gamma   90.00
#
_symmetry.space_group_name_H-M   'P 1'
#
loop_
_entity.id
_entity.type
_entity.pdbx_description
1 polymer ?
#
loop_
_entity_poly.entity_id
_entity_poly.type
_entity_poly.pdbx_seq_one_letter_code
_entity_poly.pdbx_strand_id
1 'polypeptide(L)'
;MQENIIIRGVRQNNLKGFDLTLPRNKLIVFTGLSGCGKSSLAFDTLYAEGQRRYVESLSSYARQFLGQMEKPDVDSIDGLSPAISIDQKTTSKNPRSTVGTVTEIHDYLRLLYARVGVAHCPRCGREISKQTVDQMVDRLLALPERTRMQLLAPIVRGKKGEHVKILENVVKQGFVRVRIDGEICDAAEAPALAKQKKHNIEVVVDRLILREDIRARLTDSLETALSLSGGIVIADIGPGESEMLFSQNLACPECGISMEELAPRSFSFNSPFGACPTCAGLGVLQKIDPDLIVPDWGKSLNENPFNVMGWSNLEPGTQAGMFFQALSEKYGFSMDTPLNRLPKEALDVILYGSGGEPLNIHYTRPNGDSHTFSAPFEGVIPTTERRAAETQSDATKAYYDGLMSQTPCPDCRGKRLRPEILAVTVGGKSIADASDLSVIDAQAFFASLTFGEKDGMIAAPILKEINARLRFLIDVGLGYLTLSRAAGTLSGGEAQRIRLATQIGSSLVGVLYILDEPSIGLHQRDNARLIGTLKHLRDIGNTLIVVEHDEDTMLAADQIVDIGPGAGEHGGQLIAQGTAQEIMACPESITGAYLSGRRSIPVPLHRKTPAGWLAVRGARANNLKNIDVNIPLGVMAVVTGVSGSGKSSLVNEIIYKTLQRDLNRAHTRPGACDGIDGLEQLDKVIAIDQSPIGRTPRSNPATYTGLFDMIRKVFAATPEAKARGYKENRFSFNVRGGRCEACSGDGILRIEMHFLADIYVPCEVCKGKRYNRETLEVLYKGKSIADVLNMTVEEALDFFSAYPRITRKLQTLYDVGLGYIRLGQSSTTLSGGEAQRVKLATELSRTSTGKTFYVLDEPTTGLHIADCERLVRVLRQLAHGGNSVLIIEHNLDVIKACDYVIDLGPEGGSGGGTLVCEGTPEDICQCEKSYTGQYLAPVLKKSRRIESED
;
A
#
# COMPACT_ATOMS: atom_id res chain seq x y z
N MET A 1 12.66 -28.99 30.41
CA MET A 1 12.73 -28.46 29.03
C MET A 1 14.18 -28.17 28.74
N GLN A 2 14.64 -28.41 27.51
CA GLN A 2 15.97 -27.98 27.09
C GLN A 2 16.10 -26.46 27.23
N GLU A 3 17.16 -25.99 27.88
CA GLU A 3 17.37 -24.55 28.11
C GLU A 3 17.93 -23.84 26.88
N ASN A 4 18.48 -24.60 25.92
CA ASN A 4 19.15 -24.05 24.74
C ASN A 4 18.59 -24.65 23.45
N ILE A 5 18.68 -23.90 22.36
CA ILE A 5 18.58 -24.37 20.98
C ILE A 5 20.01 -24.67 20.52
N ILE A 6 20.28 -25.90 20.13
CA ILE A 6 21.60 -26.36 19.71
C ILE A 6 21.55 -26.67 18.22
N ILE A 7 22.37 -25.97 17.44
CA ILE A 7 22.49 -26.13 15.99
C ILE A 7 23.86 -26.70 15.70
N ARG A 8 23.95 -27.76 14.90
CA ARG A 8 25.22 -28.41 14.52
C ARG A 8 25.40 -28.44 13.03
N GLY A 9 26.61 -28.04 12.57
CA GLY A 9 27.02 -28.14 11.18
C GLY A 9 26.14 -27.38 10.20
N VAL A 10 25.80 -26.13 10.45
CA VAL A 10 24.95 -25.33 9.55
C VAL A 10 25.68 -24.91 8.27
N ARG A 11 25.19 -25.34 7.10
CA ARG A 11 25.82 -25.12 5.77
C ARG A 11 24.88 -24.50 4.73
N GLN A 12 23.72 -24.01 5.18
CA GLN A 12 22.73 -23.40 4.28
C GLN A 12 23.31 -22.18 3.54
N ASN A 13 23.15 -22.14 2.22
CA ASN A 13 23.63 -21.08 1.33
C ASN A 13 25.16 -20.84 1.45
N ASN A 14 25.58 -19.71 2.03
CA ASN A 14 27.01 -19.36 2.19
C ASN A 14 27.59 -19.72 3.58
N LEU A 15 26.81 -20.34 4.46
CA LEU A 15 27.27 -20.70 5.82
C LEU A 15 28.32 -21.82 5.77
N LYS A 16 29.36 -21.74 6.63
CA LYS A 16 30.59 -22.55 6.52
C LYS A 16 30.65 -23.76 7.46
N GLY A 17 29.49 -24.29 7.92
CA GLY A 17 29.44 -25.50 8.71
C GLY A 17 29.89 -25.32 10.18
N PHE A 18 29.44 -24.27 10.83
CA PHE A 18 29.70 -24.01 12.24
C PHE A 18 28.58 -24.52 13.14
N ASP A 19 28.91 -24.71 14.43
CA ASP A 19 27.98 -25.06 15.50
C ASP A 19 27.58 -23.77 16.26
N LEU A 20 26.30 -23.73 16.74
CA LEU A 20 25.80 -22.58 17.45
C LEU A 20 24.83 -23.02 18.57
N THR A 21 24.97 -22.42 19.75
CA THR A 21 24.11 -22.67 20.90
C THR A 21 23.43 -21.36 21.31
N LEU A 22 22.08 -21.35 21.25
CA LEU A 22 21.29 -20.17 21.57
C LEU A 22 20.43 -20.42 22.82
N PRO A 23 20.46 -19.53 23.82
CA PRO A 23 19.60 -19.66 25.00
C PRO A 23 18.14 -19.40 24.65
N ARG A 24 17.23 -20.18 25.24
CA ARG A 24 15.80 -19.95 25.11
C ARG A 24 15.33 -18.81 26.04
N ASN A 25 14.18 -18.23 25.69
CA ASN A 25 13.54 -17.13 26.45
C ASN A 25 14.46 -15.90 26.58
N LYS A 26 15.20 -15.60 25.50
CA LYS A 26 16.14 -14.51 25.38
C LYS A 26 15.89 -13.71 24.11
N LEU A 27 16.34 -12.45 24.14
CA LEU A 27 16.43 -11.59 22.96
C LEU A 27 17.83 -11.77 22.36
N ILE A 28 17.87 -12.37 21.18
CA ILE A 28 19.11 -12.71 20.47
C ILE A 28 19.17 -11.90 19.19
N VAL A 29 20.25 -11.19 18.96
CA VAL A 29 20.46 -10.40 17.75
C VAL A 29 21.47 -11.08 16.83
N PHE A 30 21.10 -11.30 15.57
CA PHE A 30 22.02 -11.74 14.51
C PHE A 30 22.48 -10.52 13.73
N THR A 31 23.79 -10.28 13.71
CA THR A 31 24.41 -9.12 13.07
C THR A 31 25.57 -9.51 12.16
N GLY A 32 26.15 -8.54 11.44
CA GLY A 32 27.25 -8.69 10.50
C GLY A 32 26.99 -7.99 9.18
N LEU A 33 27.95 -8.00 8.26
CA LEU A 33 27.88 -7.31 6.97
C LEU A 33 26.68 -7.76 6.12
N SER A 34 26.23 -6.90 5.19
CA SER A 34 25.20 -7.29 4.21
C SER A 34 25.69 -8.47 3.37
N GLY A 35 24.85 -9.52 3.22
CA GLY A 35 25.23 -10.74 2.48
C GLY A 35 26.14 -11.71 3.24
N CYS A 36 26.42 -11.53 4.54
CA CYS A 36 27.27 -12.45 5.30
C CYS A 36 26.60 -13.78 5.71
N GLY A 37 25.26 -13.93 5.56
CA GLY A 37 24.53 -15.17 5.87
C GLY A 37 23.57 -15.09 7.05
N LYS A 38 23.31 -13.91 7.62
CA LYS A 38 22.34 -13.71 8.74
C LYS A 38 20.96 -14.27 8.43
N SER A 39 20.38 -13.84 7.30
CA SER A 39 19.05 -14.27 6.88
C SER A 39 19.03 -15.77 6.53
N SER A 40 20.14 -16.32 6.00
CA SER A 40 20.28 -17.76 5.76
C SER A 40 20.23 -18.57 7.06
N LEU A 41 20.84 -18.08 8.14
CA LEU A 41 20.76 -18.70 9.45
C LEU A 41 19.37 -18.54 10.07
N ALA A 42 18.82 -17.32 10.07
CA ALA A 42 17.55 -17.01 10.74
C ALA A 42 16.35 -17.62 10.02
N PHE A 43 16.21 -17.36 8.70
CA PHE A 43 15.01 -17.73 7.94
C PHE A 43 15.18 -19.05 7.19
N ASP A 44 16.27 -19.21 6.41
CA ASP A 44 16.44 -20.40 5.58
C ASP A 44 16.84 -21.64 6.40
N THR A 45 17.31 -21.46 7.65
CA THR A 45 17.67 -22.58 8.54
C THR A 45 16.70 -22.73 9.71
N LEU A 46 16.67 -21.78 10.66
CA LEU A 46 15.90 -21.92 11.91
C LEU A 46 14.39 -21.86 11.68
N TYR A 47 13.91 -20.85 10.93
CA TYR A 47 12.49 -20.73 10.62
C TYR A 47 12.02 -21.89 9.74
N ALA A 48 12.77 -22.19 8.68
CA ALA A 48 12.44 -23.27 7.75
C ALA A 48 12.31 -24.63 8.46
N GLU A 49 13.25 -24.96 9.36
CA GLU A 49 13.19 -26.19 10.14
C GLU A 49 12.03 -26.20 11.15
N GLY A 50 11.77 -25.06 11.81
CA GLY A 50 10.65 -24.90 12.74
C GLY A 50 9.30 -25.10 12.04
N GLN A 51 9.12 -24.50 10.88
CA GLN A 51 7.95 -24.64 10.02
C GLN A 51 7.81 -26.08 9.52
N ARG A 52 8.91 -26.69 9.03
CA ARG A 52 8.91 -28.06 8.55
C ARG A 52 8.42 -29.03 9.62
N ARG A 53 8.96 -28.94 10.84
CA ARG A 53 8.52 -29.80 11.99
C ARG A 53 7.07 -29.55 12.35
N TYR A 54 6.61 -28.30 12.32
CA TYR A 54 5.21 -27.97 12.56
C TYR A 54 4.30 -28.61 11.51
N VAL A 55 4.62 -28.44 10.23
CA VAL A 55 3.87 -29.04 9.12
C VAL A 55 3.86 -30.57 9.18
N GLU A 56 4.99 -31.20 9.54
CA GLU A 56 5.09 -32.66 9.73
C GLU A 56 4.20 -33.18 10.88
N SER A 57 3.95 -32.35 11.90
CA SER A 57 3.06 -32.69 13.01
C SER A 57 1.57 -32.68 12.62
N LEU A 58 1.20 -32.06 11.50
CA LEU A 58 -0.16 -31.95 11.02
C LEU A 58 -0.64 -33.25 10.34
N SER A 59 -1.97 -33.37 10.18
CA SER A 59 -2.56 -34.49 9.46
C SER A 59 -2.07 -34.59 8.02
N SER A 60 -2.09 -35.80 7.45
CA SER A 60 -1.69 -36.04 6.05
C SER A 60 -2.49 -35.18 5.06
N TYR A 61 -3.75 -34.92 5.35
CA TYR A 61 -4.60 -34.05 4.56
C TYR A 61 -4.11 -32.60 4.58
N ALA A 62 -3.81 -32.04 5.75
CA ALA A 62 -3.28 -30.67 5.88
C ALA A 62 -1.92 -30.51 5.19
N ARG A 63 -1.05 -31.55 5.26
CA ARG A 63 0.26 -31.56 4.59
C ARG A 63 0.17 -31.48 3.06
N GLN A 64 -0.86 -32.08 2.44
CA GLN A 64 -1.07 -31.97 0.99
C GLN A 64 -1.32 -30.53 0.51
N PHE A 65 -1.95 -29.68 1.36
CA PHE A 65 -2.22 -28.29 1.03
C PHE A 65 -1.05 -27.34 1.31
N LEU A 66 -0.21 -27.68 2.30
CA LEU A 66 0.89 -26.80 2.73
C LEU A 66 2.20 -27.05 1.96
N GLY A 67 2.27 -28.14 1.18
CA GLY A 67 3.47 -28.53 0.43
C GLY A 67 4.54 -29.14 1.34
N GLN A 68 5.50 -29.87 0.72
CA GLN A 68 6.69 -30.33 1.41
C GLN A 68 7.74 -29.22 1.43
N MET A 69 8.16 -28.82 2.61
CA MET A 69 9.30 -27.91 2.76
C MET A 69 10.61 -28.70 2.65
N GLU A 70 11.56 -28.18 1.91
CA GLU A 70 12.91 -28.75 1.84
C GLU A 70 13.58 -28.68 3.22
N LYS A 71 14.29 -29.73 3.58
CA LYS A 71 15.10 -29.75 4.81
C LYS A 71 16.29 -28.82 4.61
N PRO A 72 16.52 -27.85 5.52
CA PRO A 72 17.71 -27.03 5.43
C PRO A 72 19.01 -27.87 5.57
N ASP A 73 20.09 -27.37 4.96
CA ASP A 73 21.40 -28.04 5.02
C ASP A 73 22.06 -27.80 6.39
N VAL A 74 21.71 -28.68 7.31
CA VAL A 74 22.16 -28.67 8.71
C VAL A 74 22.21 -30.09 9.24
N ASP A 75 23.20 -30.44 10.07
CA ASP A 75 23.31 -31.77 10.64
C ASP A 75 22.19 -32.05 11.62
N SER A 76 21.98 -31.19 12.62
CA SER A 76 20.86 -31.28 13.56
C SER A 76 20.51 -29.93 14.18
N ILE A 77 19.24 -29.78 14.59
CA ILE A 77 18.78 -28.68 15.43
C ILE A 77 17.95 -29.27 16.56
N ASP A 78 18.41 -29.08 17.80
CA ASP A 78 17.73 -29.54 19.00
C ASP A 78 17.14 -28.39 19.80
N GLY A 79 16.05 -28.61 20.54
CA GLY A 79 15.43 -27.61 21.40
C GLY A 79 14.61 -26.53 20.68
N LEU A 80 14.31 -26.69 19.37
CA LEU A 80 13.56 -25.72 18.59
C LEU A 80 12.09 -25.68 18.99
N SER A 81 11.58 -24.50 19.26
CA SER A 81 10.15 -24.22 19.49
C SER A 81 9.40 -23.98 18.15
N PRO A 82 8.06 -24.02 18.14
CA PRO A 82 7.29 -23.54 17.00
C PRO A 82 7.75 -22.13 16.59
N ALA A 83 8.05 -21.93 15.32
CA ALA A 83 8.64 -20.70 14.85
C ALA A 83 7.62 -19.82 14.09
N ILE A 84 7.65 -18.52 14.36
CA ILE A 84 6.86 -17.50 13.65
C ILE A 84 7.84 -16.49 13.06
N SER A 85 7.71 -16.24 11.77
CA SER A 85 8.52 -15.26 11.04
C SER A 85 7.74 -13.96 10.81
N ILE A 86 8.41 -12.84 11.01
CA ILE A 86 7.89 -11.50 10.73
C ILE A 86 8.89 -10.82 9.78
N ASP A 87 8.71 -11.09 8.49
CA ASP A 87 9.55 -10.58 7.42
C ASP A 87 9.04 -9.25 6.83
N GLN A 88 9.89 -8.57 6.07
CA GLN A 88 9.59 -7.28 5.45
C GLN A 88 8.85 -7.41 4.10
N LYS A 89 8.94 -8.56 3.43
CA LYS A 89 8.65 -8.69 1.98
C LYS A 89 7.18 -8.66 1.56
N THR A 90 6.20 -8.70 2.45
CA THR A 90 4.80 -8.87 2.06
C THR A 90 3.90 -7.73 2.49
N THR A 91 3.88 -6.64 1.73
CA THR A 91 2.73 -5.72 1.76
C THR A 91 1.58 -6.36 0.98
N SER A 92 0.40 -6.47 1.60
CA SER A 92 -0.79 -6.94 0.90
C SER A 92 -1.14 -6.00 -0.24
N LYS A 93 -1.10 -6.48 -1.48
CA LYS A 93 -1.54 -5.73 -2.66
C LYS A 93 -3.06 -5.69 -2.81
N ASN A 94 -3.80 -6.31 -1.90
CA ASN A 94 -5.26 -6.32 -1.96
C ASN A 94 -5.81 -4.93 -1.59
N PRO A 95 -6.49 -4.22 -2.51
CA PRO A 95 -7.00 -2.87 -2.27
C PRO A 95 -8.09 -2.81 -1.19
N ARG A 96 -8.66 -3.96 -0.82
CA ARG A 96 -9.67 -4.06 0.24
C ARG A 96 -9.07 -4.22 1.64
N SER A 97 -7.78 -4.58 1.74
CA SER A 97 -7.13 -4.71 3.05
C SER A 97 -6.84 -3.33 3.65
N THR A 98 -7.21 -3.15 4.92
CA THR A 98 -6.94 -1.94 5.71
C THR A 98 -6.18 -2.30 6.98
N VAL A 99 -5.61 -1.30 7.66
CA VAL A 99 -4.99 -1.51 8.99
C VAL A 99 -5.96 -2.21 9.92
N GLY A 100 -7.23 -1.74 9.99
CA GLY A 100 -8.26 -2.34 10.84
C GLY A 100 -8.58 -3.79 10.52
N THR A 101 -8.53 -4.20 9.23
CA THR A 101 -8.79 -5.60 8.85
C THR A 101 -7.59 -6.51 9.10
N VAL A 102 -6.36 -6.01 8.89
CA VAL A 102 -5.13 -6.79 9.13
C VAL A 102 -4.90 -7.01 10.62
N THR A 103 -5.29 -6.06 11.47
CA THR A 103 -5.18 -6.15 12.93
C THR A 103 -6.39 -6.83 13.59
N GLU A 104 -7.36 -7.27 12.80
CA GLU A 104 -8.64 -7.84 13.27
C GLU A 104 -9.52 -6.87 14.09
N ILE A 105 -9.07 -5.64 14.33
CA ILE A 105 -9.84 -4.63 15.07
C ILE A 105 -11.18 -4.38 14.38
N HIS A 106 -11.22 -4.37 13.05
CA HIS A 106 -12.45 -4.17 12.29
C HIS A 106 -13.49 -5.27 12.55
N ASP A 107 -13.09 -6.49 12.89
CA ASP A 107 -14.01 -7.58 13.20
C ASP A 107 -14.71 -7.35 14.54
N TYR A 108 -13.98 -6.85 15.52
CA TYR A 108 -14.56 -6.44 16.81
C TYR A 108 -15.42 -5.18 16.65
N LEU A 109 -15.05 -4.23 15.82
CA LEU A 109 -15.87 -3.06 15.51
C LEU A 109 -17.20 -3.47 14.88
N ARG A 110 -17.18 -4.38 13.89
CA ARG A 110 -18.41 -4.91 13.28
C ARG A 110 -19.33 -5.55 14.32
N LEU A 111 -18.76 -6.29 15.25
CA LEU A 111 -19.53 -6.91 16.35
C LEU A 111 -20.10 -5.86 17.29
N LEU A 112 -19.31 -4.87 17.69
CA LEU A 112 -19.75 -3.77 18.57
C LEU A 112 -20.93 -3.01 17.93
N TYR A 113 -20.76 -2.54 16.69
CA TYR A 113 -21.80 -1.78 15.99
C TYR A 113 -23.08 -2.57 15.72
N ALA A 114 -22.94 -3.88 15.47
CA ALA A 114 -24.11 -4.76 15.26
C ALA A 114 -24.89 -5.02 16.54
N ARG A 115 -24.26 -4.95 17.74
CA ARG A 115 -24.89 -5.33 19.01
C ARG A 115 -25.39 -4.15 19.81
N VAL A 116 -24.60 -3.07 19.86
CA VAL A 116 -24.93 -1.87 20.68
C VAL A 116 -25.04 -0.59 19.86
N GLY A 117 -24.97 -0.69 18.53
CA GLY A 117 -25.11 0.46 17.63
C GLY A 117 -26.53 0.98 17.58
N VAL A 118 -26.68 2.30 17.64
CA VAL A 118 -27.95 3.01 17.50
C VAL A 118 -28.16 3.35 16.02
N ALA A 119 -29.26 2.86 15.44
CA ALA A 119 -29.59 3.10 14.05
C ALA A 119 -30.29 4.47 13.87
N HIS A 120 -29.86 5.19 12.82
CA HIS A 120 -30.47 6.46 12.43
C HIS A 120 -30.96 6.40 10.97
N CYS A 121 -31.92 7.22 10.63
CA CYS A 121 -32.37 7.36 9.26
C CYS A 121 -31.29 8.07 8.42
N PRO A 122 -30.81 7.48 7.31
CA PRO A 122 -29.78 8.10 6.49
C PRO A 122 -30.26 9.41 5.79
N ARG A 123 -31.57 9.67 5.76
CA ARG A 123 -32.13 10.86 5.11
C ARG A 123 -32.45 11.98 6.10
N CYS A 124 -33.13 11.67 7.22
CA CYS A 124 -33.58 12.69 8.18
C CYS A 124 -32.79 12.68 9.52
N GLY A 125 -31.88 11.70 9.73
CA GLY A 125 -31.05 11.62 10.91
C GLY A 125 -31.79 11.15 12.20
N ARG A 126 -33.08 10.89 12.13
CA ARG A 126 -33.86 10.45 13.31
C ARG A 126 -33.43 9.04 13.75
N GLU A 127 -33.38 8.82 15.04
CA GLU A 127 -33.14 7.49 15.60
C GLU A 127 -34.26 6.52 15.21
N ILE A 128 -33.86 5.31 14.82
CA ILE A 128 -34.75 4.23 14.39
C ILE A 128 -34.60 3.08 15.38
N SER A 129 -35.70 2.73 16.04
CA SER A 129 -35.75 1.58 16.95
C SER A 129 -36.75 0.52 16.46
N LYS A 130 -36.51 -0.73 16.81
CA LYS A 130 -37.50 -1.79 16.66
C LYS A 130 -38.63 -1.55 17.68
N GLN A 131 -39.87 -1.63 17.22
CA GLN A 131 -41.02 -1.51 18.10
C GLN A 131 -41.56 -2.90 18.40
N THR A 132 -41.79 -3.22 19.68
CA THR A 132 -42.51 -4.44 20.04
C THR A 132 -44.01 -4.26 19.81
N VAL A 133 -44.74 -5.37 19.66
CA VAL A 133 -46.21 -5.33 19.51
C VAL A 133 -46.82 -4.59 20.66
N ASP A 134 -46.38 -4.82 21.90
CA ASP A 134 -46.90 -4.12 23.10
C ASP A 134 -46.70 -2.60 22.99
N GLN A 135 -45.51 -2.14 22.54
CA GLN A 135 -45.27 -0.69 22.34
C GLN A 135 -46.17 -0.10 21.26
N MET A 136 -46.46 -0.85 20.20
CA MET A 136 -47.41 -0.42 19.15
C MET A 136 -48.81 -0.32 19.70
N VAL A 137 -49.23 -1.31 20.46
CA VAL A 137 -50.53 -1.33 21.15
C VAL A 137 -50.66 -0.15 22.09
N ASP A 138 -49.66 0.05 23.00
CA ASP A 138 -49.72 1.15 23.98
C ASP A 138 -49.76 2.53 23.28
N ARG A 139 -49.04 2.69 22.18
CA ARG A 139 -49.06 3.94 21.40
C ARG A 139 -50.39 4.17 20.67
N LEU A 140 -51.04 3.12 20.20
CA LEU A 140 -52.37 3.22 19.59
C LEU A 140 -53.46 3.47 20.63
N LEU A 141 -53.35 2.84 21.83
CA LEU A 141 -54.29 3.07 22.93
C LEU A 141 -54.14 4.46 23.56
N ALA A 142 -53.00 5.15 23.36
CA ALA A 142 -52.86 6.54 23.79
C ALA A 142 -53.63 7.56 22.94
N LEU A 143 -54.20 7.14 21.81
CA LEU A 143 -55.09 7.97 20.98
C LEU A 143 -56.45 8.20 21.71
N PRO A 144 -57.22 9.25 21.34
CA PRO A 144 -58.51 9.52 21.93
C PRO A 144 -59.50 8.34 21.83
N GLU A 145 -60.24 8.10 22.91
CA GLU A 145 -61.34 7.11 22.89
C GLU A 145 -62.32 7.35 21.70
N ARG A 146 -62.81 6.26 21.12
CA ARG A 146 -63.69 6.18 19.95
C ARG A 146 -63.01 6.58 18.64
N THR A 147 -61.68 6.73 18.61
CA THR A 147 -60.96 6.88 17.34
C THR A 147 -61.22 5.67 16.44
N ARG A 148 -61.61 5.88 15.23
CA ARG A 148 -61.79 4.84 14.21
C ARG A 148 -60.49 4.68 13.47
N MET A 149 -59.99 3.45 13.39
CA MET A 149 -58.72 3.17 12.64
C MET A 149 -58.84 1.91 11.81
N GLN A 150 -58.01 1.85 10.78
CA GLN A 150 -57.84 0.66 9.95
C GLN A 150 -56.37 0.21 10.09
N LEU A 151 -56.16 -1.07 10.33
CA LEU A 151 -54.83 -1.65 10.32
C LEU A 151 -54.57 -2.22 8.94
N LEU A 152 -53.50 -1.73 8.32
CA LEU A 152 -53.11 -2.06 6.95
C LEU A 152 -51.78 -2.79 6.96
N ALA A 153 -51.69 -3.92 6.26
CA ALA A 153 -50.47 -4.66 6.03
C ALA A 153 -49.91 -4.36 4.63
N PRO A 154 -48.82 -3.62 4.48
CA PRO A 154 -48.24 -3.30 3.18
C PRO A 154 -47.46 -4.50 2.61
N ILE A 155 -48.03 -5.17 1.63
CA ILE A 155 -47.45 -6.37 0.98
C ILE A 155 -46.69 -6.03 -0.30
N VAL A 156 -47.00 -4.92 -0.97
CA VAL A 156 -46.24 -4.38 -2.12
C VAL A 156 -45.98 -2.91 -1.88
N ARG A 157 -44.74 -2.47 -1.95
CA ARG A 157 -44.33 -1.08 -1.79
C ARG A 157 -43.47 -0.63 -2.96
N GLY A 158 -44.03 0.25 -3.81
CA GLY A 158 -43.32 0.91 -4.90
C GLY A 158 -42.73 -0.04 -5.97
N LYS A 159 -43.28 -1.25 -6.16
CA LYS A 159 -42.78 -2.24 -7.12
C LYS A 159 -43.59 -2.20 -8.40
N LYS A 160 -42.93 -2.33 -9.55
CA LYS A 160 -43.57 -2.49 -10.87
C LYS A 160 -44.11 -3.90 -11.02
N GLY A 161 -45.27 -4.05 -11.68
CA GLY A 161 -45.84 -5.36 -11.96
C GLY A 161 -47.36 -5.39 -11.83
N GLU A 162 -48.00 -6.39 -12.39
CA GLU A 162 -49.45 -6.62 -12.33
C GLU A 162 -49.89 -7.23 -10.99
N HIS A 163 -49.00 -7.81 -10.22
CA HIS A 163 -49.16 -8.40 -8.87
C HIS A 163 -50.35 -9.36 -8.70
N VAL A 164 -50.85 -9.96 -9.78
CA VAL A 164 -52.04 -10.83 -9.80
C VAL A 164 -51.94 -11.99 -8.79
N LYS A 165 -50.79 -12.71 -8.77
CA LYS A 165 -50.58 -13.81 -7.83
C LYS A 165 -50.60 -13.38 -6.35
N ILE A 166 -50.19 -12.14 -6.06
CA ILE A 166 -50.17 -11.60 -4.69
C ILE A 166 -51.60 -11.35 -4.27
N LEU A 167 -52.43 -10.70 -5.12
CA LEU A 167 -53.84 -10.43 -4.88
C LEU A 167 -54.64 -11.74 -4.72
N GLU A 168 -54.42 -12.75 -5.59
CA GLU A 168 -55.02 -14.06 -5.45
C GLU A 168 -54.70 -14.74 -4.10
N ASN A 169 -53.45 -14.60 -3.63
CA ASN A 169 -53.06 -15.15 -2.32
C ASN A 169 -53.74 -14.44 -1.14
N VAL A 170 -53.90 -13.12 -1.24
CA VAL A 170 -54.65 -12.32 -0.24
C VAL A 170 -56.09 -12.81 -0.14
N VAL A 171 -56.74 -13.04 -1.24
CA VAL A 171 -58.11 -13.58 -1.31
C VAL A 171 -58.18 -14.99 -0.73
N LYS A 172 -57.22 -15.87 -1.08
CA LYS A 172 -57.11 -17.24 -0.52
C LYS A 172 -56.90 -17.29 0.99
N GLN A 173 -56.23 -16.26 1.55
CA GLN A 173 -56.03 -16.14 2.99
C GLN A 173 -57.27 -15.56 3.72
N GLY A 174 -58.36 -15.22 3.01
CA GLY A 174 -59.61 -14.78 3.59
C GLY A 174 -59.73 -13.26 3.81
N PHE A 175 -58.79 -12.46 3.30
CA PHE A 175 -58.89 -11.00 3.38
C PHE A 175 -59.81 -10.43 2.27
N VAL A 176 -60.77 -9.60 2.67
CA VAL A 176 -61.82 -9.11 1.78
C VAL A 176 -61.42 -7.80 1.10
N ARG A 177 -60.57 -6.99 1.71
CA ARG A 177 -60.27 -5.64 1.23
C ARG A 177 -58.82 -5.35 1.13
N VAL A 178 -58.42 -4.64 0.11
CA VAL A 178 -57.08 -4.12 -0.14
C VAL A 178 -57.13 -2.61 -0.43
N ARG A 179 -56.09 -1.91 -0.08
CA ARG A 179 -55.87 -0.54 -0.53
C ARG A 179 -54.77 -0.58 -1.60
N ILE A 180 -55.11 -0.11 -2.80
CA ILE A 180 -54.24 -0.07 -3.96
C ILE A 180 -54.01 1.38 -4.34
N ASP A 181 -52.74 1.82 -4.34
CA ASP A 181 -52.35 3.20 -4.64
C ASP A 181 -53.18 4.28 -3.91
N GLY A 182 -53.60 3.96 -2.67
CA GLY A 182 -54.41 4.85 -1.82
C GLY A 182 -55.92 4.62 -1.87
N GLU A 183 -56.43 3.84 -2.83
CA GLU A 183 -57.87 3.56 -2.96
C GLU A 183 -58.25 2.18 -2.41
N ILE A 184 -59.26 2.10 -1.55
CA ILE A 184 -59.73 0.84 -0.97
C ILE A 184 -60.72 0.18 -1.93
N CYS A 185 -60.47 -1.07 -2.29
CA CYS A 185 -61.32 -1.89 -3.14
C CYS A 185 -61.47 -3.30 -2.55
N ASP A 186 -62.44 -4.06 -3.08
CA ASP A 186 -62.56 -5.47 -2.76
C ASP A 186 -61.36 -6.26 -3.36
N ALA A 187 -60.77 -7.13 -2.59
CA ALA A 187 -59.58 -7.89 -3.02
C ALA A 187 -59.92 -8.84 -4.20
N ALA A 188 -61.16 -9.34 -4.28
CA ALA A 188 -61.59 -10.21 -5.37
C ALA A 188 -61.92 -9.43 -6.66
N GLU A 189 -62.26 -8.14 -6.54
CA GLU A 189 -62.59 -7.25 -7.66
C GLU A 189 -61.50 -6.20 -7.91
N ALA A 190 -60.27 -6.47 -7.49
CA ALA A 190 -59.13 -5.54 -7.63
C ALA A 190 -58.90 -5.20 -9.13
N PRO A 191 -58.68 -3.92 -9.46
CA PRO A 191 -58.46 -3.48 -10.84
C PRO A 191 -57.18 -4.07 -11.41
N ALA A 192 -57.14 -4.31 -12.73
CA ALA A 192 -55.93 -4.76 -13.42
C ALA A 192 -54.82 -3.67 -13.33
N LEU A 193 -53.69 -4.04 -12.75
CA LEU A 193 -52.59 -3.11 -12.51
C LEU A 193 -51.66 -2.98 -13.72
N ALA A 194 -51.14 -1.78 -13.95
CA ALA A 194 -50.28 -1.50 -15.10
C ALA A 194 -48.87 -2.06 -14.85
N LYS A 195 -48.41 -2.98 -15.72
CA LYS A 195 -47.13 -3.66 -15.60
C LYS A 195 -45.88 -2.74 -15.45
N GLN A 196 -45.91 -1.57 -16.04
CA GLN A 196 -44.79 -0.61 -16.06
C GLN A 196 -44.89 0.47 -14.97
N LYS A 197 -45.99 0.56 -14.25
CA LYS A 197 -46.20 1.52 -13.16
C LYS A 197 -45.81 0.89 -11.83
N LYS A 198 -45.34 1.72 -10.92
CA LYS A 198 -45.07 1.31 -9.53
C LYS A 198 -46.38 1.33 -8.76
N HIS A 199 -46.66 0.26 -8.02
CA HIS A 199 -47.89 0.12 -7.24
C HIS A 199 -47.54 -0.08 -5.76
N ASN A 200 -48.45 0.38 -4.89
CA ASN A 200 -48.54 0.06 -3.48
C ASN A 200 -49.80 -0.77 -3.24
N ILE A 201 -49.65 -1.90 -2.54
CA ILE A 201 -50.77 -2.77 -2.19
C ILE A 201 -50.68 -3.07 -0.70
N GLU A 202 -51.78 -2.72 0.02
CA GLU A 202 -51.89 -2.89 1.44
C GLU A 202 -53.18 -3.69 1.74
N VAL A 203 -53.05 -4.71 2.58
CA VAL A 203 -54.19 -5.52 3.01
C VAL A 203 -54.85 -4.87 4.19
N VAL A 204 -56.16 -4.62 4.15
CA VAL A 204 -56.93 -4.18 5.31
C VAL A 204 -57.14 -5.38 6.25
N VAL A 205 -56.37 -5.44 7.31
CA VAL A 205 -56.42 -6.56 8.27
C VAL A 205 -57.58 -6.43 9.21
N ASP A 206 -57.81 -5.26 9.80
CA ASP A 206 -58.91 -5.03 10.72
C ASP A 206 -59.38 -3.56 10.69
N ARG A 207 -60.61 -3.33 11.10
CA ARG A 207 -61.23 -2.00 11.30
C ARG A 207 -61.69 -1.90 12.73
N LEU A 208 -61.04 -1.06 13.50
CA LEU A 208 -61.19 -0.97 14.94
C LEU A 208 -61.73 0.41 15.36
N ILE A 209 -62.45 0.40 16.48
CA ILE A 209 -62.81 1.61 17.21
C ILE A 209 -62.23 1.47 18.60
N LEU A 210 -61.33 2.38 19.01
CA LEU A 210 -60.66 2.35 20.28
C LEU A 210 -61.65 2.41 21.45
N ARG A 211 -61.56 1.40 22.36
CA ARG A 211 -62.28 1.23 23.63
C ARG A 211 -61.35 0.60 24.64
N GLU A 212 -61.65 0.69 25.94
CA GLU A 212 -60.82 0.13 26.97
C GLU A 212 -60.58 -1.40 26.88
N ASP A 213 -61.56 -2.13 26.31
CA ASP A 213 -61.53 -3.61 26.19
C ASP A 213 -60.93 -4.16 24.92
N ILE A 214 -60.39 -3.27 24.03
CA ILE A 214 -59.95 -3.68 22.65
C ILE A 214 -58.52 -4.24 22.63
N ARG A 215 -57.78 -4.18 23.73
CA ARG A 215 -56.34 -4.49 23.77
C ARG A 215 -56.01 -5.85 23.15
N ALA A 216 -56.72 -6.92 23.52
CA ALA A 216 -56.44 -8.27 23.00
C ALA A 216 -56.66 -8.34 21.48
N ARG A 217 -57.79 -7.82 20.99
CA ARG A 217 -58.11 -7.81 19.54
C ARG A 217 -57.13 -6.95 18.76
N LEU A 218 -56.69 -5.81 19.31
CA LEU A 218 -55.70 -4.95 18.71
C LEU A 218 -54.35 -5.67 18.60
N THR A 219 -53.92 -6.40 19.63
CA THR A 219 -52.70 -7.21 19.61
C THR A 219 -52.76 -8.28 18.51
N ASP A 220 -53.82 -9.07 18.46
CA ASP A 220 -54.00 -10.12 17.44
C ASP A 220 -54.02 -9.56 16.03
N SER A 221 -54.69 -8.43 15.83
CA SER A 221 -54.74 -7.76 14.52
C SER A 221 -53.38 -7.19 14.09
N LEU A 222 -52.61 -6.64 15.03
CA LEU A 222 -51.24 -6.18 14.78
C LEU A 222 -50.33 -7.33 14.45
N GLU A 223 -50.38 -8.42 15.22
CA GLU A 223 -49.56 -9.62 14.92
C GLU A 223 -49.85 -10.20 13.55
N THR A 224 -51.16 -10.26 13.18
CA THR A 224 -51.58 -10.68 11.84
C THR A 224 -51.04 -9.75 10.75
N ALA A 225 -51.16 -8.43 10.92
CA ALA A 225 -50.69 -7.45 9.98
C ALA A 225 -49.16 -7.51 9.81
N LEU A 226 -48.43 -7.64 10.89
CA LEU A 226 -46.96 -7.77 10.91
C LEU A 226 -46.48 -9.04 10.21
N SER A 227 -47.18 -10.15 10.43
CA SER A 227 -46.90 -11.43 9.78
C SER A 227 -47.07 -11.36 8.26
N LEU A 228 -48.14 -10.73 7.81
CA LEU A 228 -48.48 -10.56 6.38
C LEU A 228 -47.49 -9.65 5.64
N SER A 229 -47.06 -8.57 6.28
CA SER A 229 -46.25 -7.52 5.69
C SER A 229 -44.74 -7.72 5.84
N GLY A 230 -44.33 -8.75 6.59
CA GLY A 230 -42.94 -8.94 6.96
C GLY A 230 -42.46 -7.92 8.01
N GLY A 231 -43.31 -7.54 8.95
CA GLY A 231 -42.96 -6.75 10.13
C GLY A 231 -43.30 -5.24 10.07
N ILE A 232 -44.17 -4.82 9.16
CA ILE A 232 -44.59 -3.42 9.03
C ILE A 232 -46.11 -3.34 9.10
N VAL A 233 -46.65 -2.38 9.84
CA VAL A 233 -48.09 -2.11 9.86
C VAL A 233 -48.37 -0.62 9.78
N ILE A 234 -49.42 -0.24 9.08
CA ILE A 234 -49.89 1.13 8.96
C ILE A 234 -51.24 1.21 9.71
N ALA A 235 -51.32 2.12 10.64
CA ALA A 235 -52.61 2.46 11.24
C ALA A 235 -53.13 3.76 10.57
N ASP A 236 -54.16 3.63 9.77
CA ASP A 236 -54.90 4.72 9.13
C ASP A 236 -56.03 5.16 10.08
N ILE A 237 -55.94 6.40 10.54
CA ILE A 237 -56.84 6.96 11.57
C ILE A 237 -58.00 7.73 10.91
N GLY A 238 -58.01 7.89 9.59
CA GLY A 238 -59.06 8.52 8.82
C GLY A 238 -58.68 9.83 8.15
N PRO A 239 -59.58 10.39 7.33
CA PRO A 239 -59.26 11.53 6.48
C PRO A 239 -58.93 12.78 7.30
N GLY A 240 -57.76 13.33 7.10
CA GLY A 240 -57.24 14.55 7.75
C GLY A 240 -56.23 14.35 8.85
N GLU A 241 -55.96 13.12 9.27
CA GLU A 241 -54.88 12.80 10.21
C GLU A 241 -53.78 12.02 9.51
N SER A 242 -52.56 12.15 10.00
CA SER A 242 -51.41 11.44 9.44
C SER A 242 -51.44 9.95 9.81
N GLU A 243 -51.26 9.07 8.81
CA GLU A 243 -51.09 7.63 9.04
C GLU A 243 -49.95 7.36 9.99
N MET A 244 -50.13 6.43 10.93
CA MET A 244 -49.07 5.98 11.82
C MET A 244 -48.42 4.71 11.27
N LEU A 245 -47.14 4.78 10.93
CA LEU A 245 -46.36 3.62 10.51
C LEU A 245 -45.66 3.00 11.72
N PHE A 246 -45.85 1.70 11.92
CA PHE A 246 -45.18 0.91 12.92
C PHE A 246 -44.34 -0.17 12.24
N SER A 247 -43.21 -0.53 12.87
CA SER A 247 -42.36 -1.57 12.32
C SER A 247 -41.68 -2.37 13.42
N GLN A 248 -41.72 -3.67 13.30
CA GLN A 248 -40.84 -4.58 14.06
C GLN A 248 -39.40 -4.58 13.53
N ASN A 249 -39.21 -4.10 12.29
CA ASN A 249 -37.91 -3.91 11.67
C ASN A 249 -37.44 -2.48 11.92
N LEU A 250 -36.15 -2.25 11.70
CA LEU A 250 -35.59 -0.89 11.75
C LEU A 250 -36.12 -0.07 10.56
N ALA A 251 -37.14 0.74 10.76
CA ALA A 251 -37.71 1.58 9.72
C ALA A 251 -37.98 3.01 10.20
N CYS A 252 -37.68 3.99 9.32
CA CYS A 252 -38.00 5.39 9.61
C CYS A 252 -39.47 5.67 9.32
N PRO A 253 -40.25 6.14 10.30
CA PRO A 253 -41.66 6.42 10.12
C PRO A 253 -41.95 7.58 9.15
N GLU A 254 -41.04 8.54 9.03
CA GLU A 254 -41.20 9.71 8.16
C GLU A 254 -40.73 9.45 6.71
N CYS A 255 -39.55 8.86 6.57
CA CYS A 255 -38.91 8.67 5.25
C CYS A 255 -39.32 7.35 4.58
N GLY A 256 -39.95 6.43 5.28
CA GLY A 256 -40.31 5.09 4.79
C GLY A 256 -39.09 4.19 4.48
N ILE A 257 -37.89 4.57 4.88
CA ILE A 257 -36.68 3.79 4.68
C ILE A 257 -36.65 2.67 5.70
N SER A 258 -36.59 1.42 5.23
CA SER A 258 -36.41 0.23 6.07
C SER A 258 -34.97 -0.23 5.99
N MET A 259 -34.38 -0.51 7.16
CA MET A 259 -33.05 -1.10 7.27
C MET A 259 -33.17 -2.59 7.55
N GLU A 260 -32.31 -3.37 6.92
CA GLU A 260 -32.18 -4.80 7.25
C GLU A 260 -31.67 -4.99 8.69
N GLU A 261 -31.81 -6.21 9.20
CA GLU A 261 -31.30 -6.54 10.52
C GLU A 261 -29.79 -6.28 10.61
N LEU A 262 -29.38 -5.58 11.67
CA LEU A 262 -27.99 -5.23 11.91
C LEU A 262 -27.20 -6.47 12.36
N ALA A 263 -26.58 -7.15 11.38
CA ALA A 263 -25.68 -8.26 11.61
C ALA A 263 -24.22 -7.81 11.40
N PRO A 264 -23.20 -8.46 12.00
CA PRO A 264 -21.80 -8.10 11.77
C PRO A 264 -21.38 -8.08 10.29
N ARG A 265 -22.01 -8.92 9.45
CA ARG A 265 -21.80 -8.94 7.97
C ARG A 265 -22.25 -7.65 7.28
N SER A 266 -23.23 -6.94 7.84
CA SER A 266 -23.75 -5.69 7.30
C SER A 266 -22.72 -4.55 7.44
N PHE A 267 -21.81 -4.63 8.41
CA PHE A 267 -20.74 -3.66 8.62
C PHE A 267 -19.43 -4.00 7.90
N SER A 268 -19.44 -5.03 7.06
CA SER A 268 -18.27 -5.43 6.28
C SER A 268 -18.32 -4.82 4.87
N PHE A 269 -17.33 -4.03 4.52
CA PHE A 269 -17.16 -3.53 3.14
C PHE A 269 -16.69 -4.61 2.16
N ASN A 270 -16.31 -5.81 2.66
CA ASN A 270 -16.01 -6.99 1.82
C ASN A 270 -17.24 -7.86 1.57
N SER A 271 -18.36 -7.56 2.21
CA SER A 271 -19.63 -8.28 2.07
C SER A 271 -20.60 -7.47 1.19
N PRO A 272 -21.32 -8.08 0.26
CA PRO A 272 -22.32 -7.39 -0.57
C PRO A 272 -23.48 -6.78 0.23
N PHE A 273 -23.69 -7.23 1.48
CA PHE A 273 -24.70 -6.67 2.38
C PHE A 273 -24.32 -5.29 2.91
N GLY A 274 -23.04 -5.04 3.15
CA GLY A 274 -22.55 -3.78 3.71
C GLY A 274 -21.84 -2.87 2.72
N ALA A 275 -21.23 -3.45 1.68
CA ALA A 275 -20.45 -2.70 0.71
C ALA A 275 -21.28 -1.69 -0.08
N CYS A 276 -20.70 -0.50 -0.30
CA CYS A 276 -21.27 0.47 -1.25
C CYS A 276 -21.38 -0.18 -2.64
N PRO A 277 -22.56 -0.19 -3.27
CA PRO A 277 -22.78 -0.88 -4.55
C PRO A 277 -21.95 -0.28 -5.69
N THR A 278 -21.71 1.03 -5.68
CA THR A 278 -21.00 1.75 -6.75
C THR A 278 -19.51 1.42 -6.79
N CYS A 279 -18.83 1.38 -5.64
CA CYS A 279 -17.40 1.06 -5.57
C CYS A 279 -17.13 -0.37 -5.10
N ALA A 280 -18.14 -1.20 -4.90
CA ALA A 280 -18.02 -2.56 -4.38
C ALA A 280 -17.13 -2.67 -3.11
N GLY A 281 -17.22 -1.67 -2.23
CA GLY A 281 -16.47 -1.60 -0.97
C GLY A 281 -15.03 -1.09 -1.07
N LEU A 282 -14.60 -0.61 -2.24
CA LEU A 282 -13.25 -0.05 -2.42
C LEU A 282 -13.11 1.37 -1.86
N GLY A 283 -14.21 2.14 -1.82
CA GLY A 283 -14.22 3.55 -1.39
C GLY A 283 -13.74 4.52 -2.48
N VAL A 284 -13.04 4.01 -3.48
CA VAL A 284 -12.48 4.79 -4.60
C VAL A 284 -12.87 4.15 -5.93
N LEU A 285 -12.87 4.96 -6.98
CA LEU A 285 -13.01 4.53 -8.37
C LEU A 285 -11.74 4.91 -9.13
N GLN A 286 -11.25 4.02 -9.98
CA GLN A 286 -10.23 4.37 -10.95
C GLN A 286 -10.92 5.03 -12.13
N LYS A 287 -10.55 6.28 -12.42
CA LYS A 287 -11.06 7.05 -13.55
C LYS A 287 -9.92 7.73 -14.26
N ILE A 288 -10.10 7.94 -15.57
CA ILE A 288 -9.17 8.76 -16.34
C ILE A 288 -9.10 10.16 -15.72
N ASP A 289 -7.89 10.60 -15.45
CA ASP A 289 -7.63 11.90 -14.82
C ASP A 289 -7.47 12.98 -15.91
N PRO A 290 -8.31 14.03 -15.92
CA PRO A 290 -8.18 15.13 -16.87
C PRO A 290 -6.79 15.77 -16.86
N ASP A 291 -6.16 15.92 -15.69
CA ASP A 291 -4.84 16.55 -15.54
C ASP A 291 -3.69 15.67 -16.10
N LEU A 292 -3.91 14.35 -16.20
CA LEU A 292 -2.95 13.44 -16.82
C LEU A 292 -3.08 13.38 -18.34
N ILE A 293 -4.30 13.58 -18.86
CA ILE A 293 -4.54 13.63 -20.33
C ILE A 293 -4.30 15.02 -20.93
N VAL A 294 -4.43 16.08 -20.13
CA VAL A 294 -4.12 17.47 -20.49
C VAL A 294 -3.00 17.97 -19.60
N PRO A 295 -1.74 17.73 -19.97
CA PRO A 295 -0.59 18.13 -19.15
C PRO A 295 -0.44 19.64 -18.99
N ASP A 296 -0.91 20.40 -19.96
CA ASP A 296 -0.84 21.87 -19.98
C ASP A 296 -2.17 22.45 -20.46
N TRP A 297 -2.95 22.95 -19.50
CA TRP A 297 -4.23 23.62 -19.76
C TRP A 297 -4.09 24.99 -20.44
N GLY A 298 -2.87 25.54 -20.48
CA GLY A 298 -2.57 26.80 -21.18
C GLY A 298 -2.47 26.64 -22.69
N LYS A 299 -2.43 25.39 -23.21
CA LYS A 299 -2.42 25.11 -24.64
C LYS A 299 -3.81 25.16 -25.25
N SER A 300 -3.85 25.60 -26.52
CA SER A 300 -5.05 25.54 -27.35
C SER A 300 -5.17 24.17 -28.05
N LEU A 301 -6.33 23.91 -28.69
CA LEU A 301 -6.55 22.71 -29.46
C LEU A 301 -5.58 22.57 -30.65
N ASN A 302 -5.25 23.69 -31.31
CA ASN A 302 -4.28 23.69 -32.41
C ASN A 302 -2.82 23.39 -31.95
N GLU A 303 -2.52 23.51 -30.64
CA GLU A 303 -1.23 23.15 -30.05
C GLU A 303 -1.19 21.70 -29.52
N ASN A 304 -2.17 20.89 -29.87
CA ASN A 304 -2.27 19.48 -29.45
C ASN A 304 -2.14 19.29 -27.92
N PRO A 305 -3.13 19.75 -27.13
CA PRO A 305 -3.03 19.75 -25.68
C PRO A 305 -3.18 18.35 -25.06
N PHE A 306 -3.73 17.37 -25.79
CA PHE A 306 -4.00 16.04 -25.27
C PHE A 306 -2.81 15.10 -25.47
N ASN A 307 -2.40 14.49 -24.38
CA ASN A 307 -1.37 13.46 -24.41
C ASN A 307 -1.97 12.06 -24.20
N VAL A 308 -2.93 11.73 -25.05
CA VAL A 308 -3.60 10.42 -25.01
C VAL A 308 -3.73 9.84 -26.42
N MET A 309 -3.52 8.56 -26.55
CA MET A 309 -3.56 7.83 -27.81
C MET A 309 -4.87 8.07 -28.56
N GLY A 310 -4.78 8.54 -29.79
CA GLY A 310 -5.91 8.87 -30.66
C GLY A 310 -6.44 10.31 -30.56
N TRP A 311 -5.89 11.12 -29.63
CA TRP A 311 -6.23 12.54 -29.46
C TRP A 311 -4.99 13.44 -29.44
N SER A 312 -3.79 12.89 -29.66
CA SER A 312 -2.53 13.62 -29.64
C SER A 312 -2.23 14.39 -30.91
N ASN A 313 -3.01 14.20 -31.97
CA ASN A 313 -2.88 14.95 -33.24
C ASN A 313 -4.28 15.45 -33.68
N LEU A 314 -4.46 16.77 -33.62
CA LEU A 314 -5.71 17.46 -33.96
C LEU A 314 -5.60 18.25 -35.25
N GLU A 315 -4.59 17.97 -36.13
CA GLU A 315 -4.44 18.65 -37.40
C GLU A 315 -5.67 18.52 -38.27
N PRO A 316 -5.94 19.55 -39.12
CA PRO A 316 -7.04 19.51 -40.08
C PRO A 316 -6.95 18.26 -40.99
N GLY A 317 -8.07 17.53 -41.10
CA GLY A 317 -8.11 16.30 -41.90
C GLY A 317 -7.88 15.02 -41.10
N THR A 318 -7.43 15.08 -39.85
CA THR A 318 -7.47 13.93 -38.92
C THR A 318 -8.87 13.72 -38.38
N GLN A 319 -9.22 12.48 -38.02
CA GLN A 319 -10.52 12.19 -37.44
C GLN A 319 -10.78 13.02 -36.17
N ALA A 320 -9.79 13.17 -35.32
CA ALA A 320 -9.88 13.98 -34.11
C ALA A 320 -10.07 15.47 -34.47
N GLY A 321 -9.25 16.02 -35.37
CA GLY A 321 -9.35 17.43 -35.79
C GLY A 321 -10.73 17.79 -36.36
N MET A 322 -11.33 16.89 -37.14
CA MET A 322 -12.67 17.10 -37.69
C MET A 322 -13.74 17.21 -36.59
N PHE A 323 -13.70 16.37 -35.56
CA PHE A 323 -14.61 16.44 -34.43
C PHE A 323 -14.45 17.76 -33.67
N PHE A 324 -13.21 18.19 -33.40
CA PHE A 324 -12.96 19.42 -32.66
C PHE A 324 -13.33 20.67 -33.48
N GLN A 325 -13.15 20.64 -34.79
CA GLN A 325 -13.63 21.69 -35.68
C GLN A 325 -15.15 21.81 -35.61
N ALA A 326 -15.88 20.70 -35.68
CA ALA A 326 -17.35 20.69 -35.59
C ALA A 326 -17.85 21.15 -34.21
N LEU A 327 -17.10 20.84 -33.12
CA LEU A 327 -17.39 21.34 -31.79
C LEU A 327 -17.16 22.85 -31.70
N SER A 328 -16.05 23.36 -32.25
CA SER A 328 -15.73 24.77 -32.31
C SER A 328 -16.86 25.55 -32.99
N GLU A 329 -17.34 25.07 -34.13
CA GLU A 329 -18.46 25.69 -34.88
C GLU A 329 -19.78 25.66 -34.10
N LYS A 330 -20.12 24.51 -33.47
CA LYS A 330 -21.39 24.36 -32.76
C LYS A 330 -21.45 25.17 -31.46
N TYR A 331 -20.35 25.17 -30.70
CA TYR A 331 -20.26 25.80 -29.37
C TYR A 331 -19.65 27.21 -29.41
N GLY A 332 -19.23 27.70 -30.59
CA GLY A 332 -18.80 29.11 -30.81
C GLY A 332 -17.51 29.48 -30.14
N PHE A 333 -16.51 28.58 -30.09
CA PHE A 333 -15.20 28.88 -29.57
C PHE A 333 -14.11 28.75 -30.66
N SER A 334 -12.97 29.41 -30.50
CA SER A 334 -11.84 29.28 -31.41
C SER A 334 -10.92 28.13 -30.98
N MET A 335 -10.42 27.37 -31.97
CA MET A 335 -9.41 26.33 -31.79
C MET A 335 -8.07 26.86 -31.26
N ASP A 336 -7.82 28.18 -31.35
CA ASP A 336 -6.64 28.84 -30.79
C ASP A 336 -6.82 29.32 -29.35
N THR A 337 -8.02 29.15 -28.79
CA THR A 337 -8.27 29.51 -27.39
C THR A 337 -7.67 28.47 -26.45
N PRO A 338 -6.81 28.86 -25.48
CA PRO A 338 -6.32 27.95 -24.46
C PRO A 338 -7.45 27.23 -23.70
N LEU A 339 -7.28 25.94 -23.38
CA LEU A 339 -8.30 25.12 -22.73
C LEU A 339 -8.81 25.72 -21.41
N ASN A 340 -7.94 26.33 -20.61
CA ASN A 340 -8.27 27.00 -19.35
C ASN A 340 -9.10 28.30 -19.52
N ARG A 341 -9.25 28.80 -20.76
CA ARG A 341 -10.05 29.99 -21.10
C ARG A 341 -11.33 29.66 -21.88
N LEU A 342 -11.54 28.40 -22.23
CA LEU A 342 -12.76 27.97 -22.90
C LEU A 342 -13.97 28.11 -21.95
N PRO A 343 -15.16 28.37 -22.51
CA PRO A 343 -16.40 28.28 -21.74
C PRO A 343 -16.53 26.88 -21.12
N LYS A 344 -17.04 26.81 -19.89
CA LYS A 344 -17.15 25.53 -19.16
C LYS A 344 -17.96 24.50 -19.94
N GLU A 345 -19.06 24.91 -20.59
CA GLU A 345 -19.88 24.00 -21.42
C GLU A 345 -19.11 23.40 -22.59
N ALA A 346 -18.28 24.20 -23.26
CA ALA A 346 -17.43 23.70 -24.36
C ALA A 346 -16.38 22.73 -23.83
N LEU A 347 -15.74 23.06 -22.70
CA LEU A 347 -14.76 22.18 -22.05
C LEU A 347 -15.38 20.87 -21.58
N ASP A 348 -16.56 20.92 -20.97
CA ASP A 348 -17.29 19.73 -20.52
C ASP A 348 -17.64 18.82 -21.70
N VAL A 349 -18.07 19.38 -22.83
CA VAL A 349 -18.36 18.60 -24.05
C VAL A 349 -17.08 18.01 -24.64
N ILE A 350 -15.98 18.74 -24.68
CA ILE A 350 -14.68 18.24 -25.14
C ILE A 350 -14.24 17.04 -24.29
N LEU A 351 -14.34 17.14 -22.97
CA LEU A 351 -13.88 16.10 -22.07
C LEU A 351 -14.86 14.93 -21.97
N TYR A 352 -16.16 15.19 -21.83
CA TYR A 352 -17.17 14.20 -21.47
C TYR A 352 -18.18 13.86 -22.57
N GLY A 353 -18.13 14.57 -23.69
CA GLY A 353 -18.95 14.30 -24.85
C GLY A 353 -20.23 15.12 -24.98
N SER A 354 -20.87 15.01 -26.16
CA SER A 354 -22.06 15.79 -26.53
C SER A 354 -23.39 15.25 -25.93
N GLY A 355 -23.34 14.28 -24.99
CA GLY A 355 -24.57 13.69 -24.40
C GLY A 355 -25.44 12.96 -25.39
N GLY A 356 -24.93 12.53 -26.52
CA GLY A 356 -25.68 11.88 -27.60
C GLY A 356 -26.19 12.86 -28.67
N GLU A 357 -26.03 14.16 -28.50
CA GLU A 357 -26.36 15.13 -29.54
C GLU A 357 -25.45 14.99 -30.75
N PRO A 358 -25.99 14.90 -31.97
CA PRO A 358 -25.20 14.79 -33.17
C PRO A 358 -24.48 16.09 -33.52
N LEU A 359 -23.29 15.95 -34.02
CA LEU A 359 -22.47 17.01 -34.62
C LEU A 359 -22.45 16.82 -36.13
N ASN A 360 -22.54 17.91 -36.89
CA ASN A 360 -22.30 17.90 -38.32
C ASN A 360 -20.81 17.99 -38.58
N ILE A 361 -20.23 16.92 -39.08
CA ILE A 361 -18.79 16.80 -39.29
C ILE A 361 -18.52 16.94 -40.77
N HIS A 362 -17.72 17.94 -41.14
CA HIS A 362 -17.31 18.19 -42.52
C HIS A 362 -15.96 17.53 -42.76
N TYR A 363 -15.92 16.70 -43.79
CA TYR A 363 -14.69 16.00 -44.22
C TYR A 363 -14.41 16.29 -45.69
N THR A 364 -13.23 16.82 -45.96
CA THR A 364 -12.73 17.02 -47.33
C THR A 364 -11.66 15.98 -47.60
N ARG A 365 -11.90 15.12 -48.58
CA ARG A 365 -10.93 14.11 -49.03
C ARG A 365 -9.75 14.76 -49.74
N PRO A 366 -8.57 14.09 -49.80
CA PRO A 366 -7.43 14.60 -50.55
C PRO A 366 -7.67 14.90 -52.03
N ASN A 367 -8.73 14.32 -52.65
CA ASN A 367 -9.15 14.55 -53.99
C ASN A 367 -10.06 15.80 -54.18
N GLY A 368 -10.37 16.53 -53.10
CA GLY A 368 -11.20 17.72 -53.09
C GLY A 368 -12.71 17.48 -52.84
N ASP A 369 -13.19 16.24 -52.73
CA ASP A 369 -14.58 15.94 -52.47
C ASP A 369 -14.91 16.20 -50.98
N SER A 370 -15.92 17.01 -50.73
CA SER A 370 -16.42 17.32 -49.39
C SER A 370 -17.63 16.45 -49.05
N HIS A 371 -17.58 15.78 -47.90
CA HIS A 371 -18.68 15.01 -47.38
C HIS A 371 -19.07 15.54 -46.00
N THR A 372 -20.37 15.52 -45.69
CA THR A 372 -20.89 15.83 -44.37
C THR A 372 -21.56 14.61 -43.79
N PHE A 373 -21.22 14.23 -42.57
CA PHE A 373 -21.94 13.20 -41.84
C PHE A 373 -22.28 13.68 -40.43
N SER A 374 -23.29 13.08 -39.84
CA SER A 374 -23.75 13.43 -38.50
C SER A 374 -23.42 12.31 -37.52
N ALA A 375 -22.69 12.64 -36.46
CA ALA A 375 -22.32 11.68 -35.40
C ALA A 375 -22.24 12.36 -34.03
N PRO A 376 -22.61 11.68 -32.95
CA PRO A 376 -22.38 12.22 -31.60
C PRO A 376 -20.91 12.15 -31.27
N PHE A 377 -20.43 13.11 -30.47
CA PHE A 377 -19.09 13.09 -29.91
C PHE A 377 -19.10 12.42 -28.55
N GLU A 378 -18.35 11.34 -28.41
CA GLU A 378 -18.29 10.56 -27.17
C GLU A 378 -17.55 11.28 -26.03
N GLY A 379 -16.62 12.18 -26.35
CA GLY A 379 -15.72 12.83 -25.40
C GLY A 379 -14.36 12.14 -25.29
N VAL A 380 -13.33 12.91 -24.94
CA VAL A 380 -11.97 12.38 -24.81
C VAL A 380 -11.87 11.35 -23.67
N ILE A 381 -12.48 11.64 -22.51
CA ILE A 381 -12.42 10.77 -21.32
C ILE A 381 -13.20 9.47 -21.53
N PRO A 382 -14.52 9.49 -21.92
CA PRO A 382 -15.28 8.26 -22.12
C PRO A 382 -14.68 7.36 -23.22
N THR A 383 -14.21 7.96 -24.32
CA THR A 383 -13.52 7.20 -25.38
C THR A 383 -12.27 6.50 -24.84
N THR A 384 -11.49 7.18 -23.98
CA THR A 384 -10.28 6.62 -23.38
C THR A 384 -10.61 5.52 -22.39
N GLU A 385 -11.64 5.70 -21.55
CA GLU A 385 -12.13 4.68 -20.60
C GLU A 385 -12.63 3.43 -21.34
N ARG A 386 -13.39 3.59 -22.41
CA ARG A 386 -13.85 2.48 -23.25
C ARG A 386 -12.66 1.71 -23.85
N ARG A 387 -11.69 2.40 -24.45
CA ARG A 387 -10.49 1.79 -25.04
C ARG A 387 -9.66 1.06 -23.98
N ALA A 388 -9.55 1.62 -22.77
CA ALA A 388 -8.88 0.99 -21.62
C ALA A 388 -9.58 -0.32 -21.22
N ALA A 389 -10.91 -0.37 -21.26
CA ALA A 389 -11.69 -1.56 -20.92
C ALA A 389 -11.63 -2.64 -22.02
N GLU A 390 -11.57 -2.25 -23.29
CA GLU A 390 -11.58 -3.15 -24.44
C GLU A 390 -10.22 -3.75 -24.78
N THR A 391 -9.10 -3.12 -24.35
CA THR A 391 -7.76 -3.57 -24.73
C THR A 391 -7.39 -4.90 -24.07
N GLN A 392 -6.80 -5.80 -24.88
CA GLN A 392 -6.25 -7.09 -24.41
C GLN A 392 -4.72 -7.06 -24.29
N SER A 393 -4.07 -5.98 -24.70
CA SER A 393 -2.61 -5.84 -24.63
C SER A 393 -2.19 -5.35 -23.25
N ASP A 394 -1.36 -6.11 -22.55
CA ASP A 394 -0.83 -5.72 -21.22
C ASP A 394 -0.06 -4.39 -21.27
N ALA A 395 0.69 -4.13 -22.34
CA ALA A 395 1.42 -2.86 -22.51
C ALA A 395 0.46 -1.67 -22.68
N THR A 396 -0.61 -1.85 -23.46
CA THR A 396 -1.63 -0.80 -23.68
C THR A 396 -2.47 -0.59 -22.42
N LYS A 397 -2.77 -1.66 -21.69
CA LYS A 397 -3.46 -1.58 -20.40
C LYS A 397 -2.62 -0.81 -19.37
N ALA A 398 -1.32 -1.12 -19.26
CA ALA A 398 -0.41 -0.40 -18.39
C ALA A 398 -0.28 1.10 -18.77
N TYR A 399 -0.37 1.43 -20.06
CA TYR A 399 -0.40 2.80 -20.53
C TYR A 399 -1.66 3.54 -20.04
N TYR A 400 -2.86 2.95 -20.21
CA TYR A 400 -4.10 3.57 -19.74
C TYR A 400 -4.18 3.61 -18.20
N ASP A 401 -3.70 2.60 -17.50
CA ASP A 401 -3.58 2.60 -16.03
C ASP A 401 -2.73 3.78 -15.53
N GLY A 402 -1.71 4.16 -16.31
CA GLY A 402 -0.88 5.34 -16.03
C GLY A 402 -1.60 6.69 -16.22
N LEU A 403 -2.76 6.71 -16.92
CA LEU A 403 -3.61 7.89 -17.10
C LEU A 403 -4.79 7.94 -16.13
N MET A 404 -4.91 6.95 -15.24
CA MET A 404 -5.99 6.87 -14.26
C MET A 404 -5.53 7.37 -12.89
N SER A 405 -6.41 8.06 -12.21
CA SER A 405 -6.25 8.40 -10.79
C SER A 405 -7.37 7.78 -9.95
N GLN A 406 -7.09 7.62 -8.65
CA GLN A 406 -8.08 7.17 -7.69
C GLN A 406 -8.89 8.36 -7.19
N THR A 407 -10.18 8.39 -7.55
CA THR A 407 -11.12 9.40 -7.07
C THR A 407 -12.03 8.81 -6.00
N PRO A 408 -12.37 9.54 -4.92
CA PRO A 408 -13.34 9.07 -3.95
C PRO A 408 -14.67 8.71 -4.63
N CYS A 409 -15.26 7.59 -4.23
CA CYS A 409 -16.57 7.17 -4.76
C CYS A 409 -17.62 8.26 -4.46
N PRO A 410 -18.41 8.73 -5.45
CA PRO A 410 -19.38 9.80 -5.26
C PRO A 410 -20.47 9.45 -4.23
N ASP A 411 -20.87 8.18 -4.15
CA ASP A 411 -21.96 7.76 -3.28
C ASP A 411 -21.52 7.61 -1.82
N CYS A 412 -20.45 6.84 -1.56
CA CYS A 412 -19.98 6.64 -0.19
C CYS A 412 -18.89 7.64 0.26
N ARG A 413 -18.42 8.51 -0.62
CA ARG A 413 -17.39 9.52 -0.35
C ARG A 413 -16.15 8.95 0.36
N GLY A 414 -15.69 7.78 -0.08
CA GLY A 414 -14.55 7.08 0.51
C GLY A 414 -14.89 6.13 1.67
N LYS A 415 -16.09 6.18 2.24
CA LYS A 415 -16.46 5.41 3.45
C LYS A 415 -16.73 3.92 3.21
N ARG A 416 -16.73 3.44 1.95
CA ARG A 416 -16.80 2.03 1.53
C ARG A 416 -18.12 1.31 1.79
N LEU A 417 -18.97 1.80 2.69
CA LEU A 417 -20.23 1.18 3.14
C LEU A 417 -21.47 1.87 2.56
N ARG A 418 -22.59 1.19 2.63
CA ARG A 418 -23.89 1.73 2.26
C ARG A 418 -24.32 2.86 3.21
N PRO A 419 -25.11 3.85 2.74
CA PRO A 419 -25.58 4.95 3.57
C PRO A 419 -26.37 4.51 4.80
N GLU A 420 -27.15 3.43 4.70
CA GLU A 420 -27.94 2.88 5.80
C GLU A 420 -27.05 2.35 6.93
N ILE A 421 -25.94 1.71 6.57
CA ILE A 421 -24.97 1.17 7.55
C ILE A 421 -24.16 2.31 8.17
N LEU A 422 -23.80 3.34 7.38
CA LEU A 422 -23.11 4.53 7.89
C LEU A 422 -23.97 5.36 8.84
N ALA A 423 -25.30 5.19 8.78
CA ALA A 423 -26.24 5.85 9.70
C ALA A 423 -26.35 5.14 11.06
N VAL A 424 -25.66 4.01 11.29
CA VAL A 424 -25.57 3.35 12.60
C VAL A 424 -24.38 3.91 13.35
N THR A 425 -24.61 4.38 14.59
CA THR A 425 -23.57 5.04 15.40
C THR A 425 -23.36 4.36 16.76
N VAL A 426 -22.14 4.45 17.25
CA VAL A 426 -21.75 4.14 18.64
C VAL A 426 -21.04 5.37 19.17
N GLY A 427 -21.49 5.93 20.29
CA GLY A 427 -20.96 7.19 20.81
C GLY A 427 -21.03 8.36 19.81
N GLY A 428 -22.08 8.37 18.95
CA GLY A 428 -22.27 9.40 17.92
C GLY A 428 -21.40 9.29 16.67
N LYS A 429 -20.55 8.26 16.54
CA LYS A 429 -19.70 8.03 15.35
C LYS A 429 -20.14 6.78 14.60
N SER A 430 -20.17 6.86 13.27
CA SER A 430 -20.30 5.66 12.41
C SER A 430 -19.04 4.80 12.49
N ILE A 431 -19.15 3.53 12.07
CA ILE A 431 -17.98 2.63 12.01
C ILE A 431 -16.88 3.17 11.08
N ALA A 432 -17.23 3.88 10.01
CA ALA A 432 -16.28 4.52 9.12
C ALA A 432 -15.60 5.70 9.81
N ASP A 433 -16.36 6.59 10.48
CA ASP A 433 -15.80 7.74 11.19
C ASP A 433 -14.87 7.29 12.33
N ALA A 434 -15.24 6.22 13.06
CA ALA A 434 -14.39 5.62 14.09
C ALA A 434 -13.11 5.00 13.49
N SER A 435 -13.19 4.41 12.28
CA SER A 435 -12.04 3.86 11.58
C SER A 435 -11.12 4.93 10.99
N ASP A 436 -11.62 6.13 10.74
CA ASP A 436 -10.84 7.26 10.23
C ASP A 436 -10.07 8.02 11.33
N LEU A 437 -10.36 7.72 12.61
CA LEU A 437 -9.57 8.23 13.73
C LEU A 437 -8.15 7.66 13.67
N SER A 438 -7.17 8.43 14.15
CA SER A 438 -5.85 7.87 14.44
C SER A 438 -5.97 6.79 15.52
N VAL A 439 -5.04 5.85 15.58
CA VAL A 439 -5.06 4.77 16.59
C VAL A 439 -5.07 5.34 18.02
N ILE A 440 -4.38 6.46 18.26
CA ILE A 440 -4.38 7.18 19.56
C ILE A 440 -5.76 7.75 19.83
N ASP A 441 -6.35 8.47 18.87
CA ASP A 441 -7.68 9.07 19.04
C ASP A 441 -8.78 8.00 19.15
N ALA A 442 -8.64 6.91 18.41
CA ALA A 442 -9.54 5.76 18.48
C ALA A 442 -9.49 5.12 19.86
N GLN A 443 -8.30 4.93 20.45
CA GLN A 443 -8.17 4.41 21.81
C GLN A 443 -8.85 5.33 22.83
N ALA A 444 -8.60 6.64 22.75
CA ALA A 444 -9.24 7.62 23.61
C ALA A 444 -10.78 7.59 23.46
N PHE A 445 -11.27 7.51 22.22
CA PHE A 445 -12.70 7.43 21.92
C PHE A 445 -13.34 6.18 22.51
N PHE A 446 -12.79 4.98 22.25
CA PHE A 446 -13.36 3.73 22.75
C PHE A 446 -13.24 3.59 24.29
N ALA A 447 -12.22 4.18 24.91
CA ALA A 447 -12.08 4.23 26.36
C ALA A 447 -13.09 5.16 27.04
N SER A 448 -13.57 6.20 26.32
CA SER A 448 -14.54 7.18 26.84
C SER A 448 -16.00 6.74 26.72
N LEU A 449 -16.30 5.63 26.03
CA LEU A 449 -17.67 5.18 25.81
C LEU A 449 -18.32 4.69 27.09
N THR A 450 -19.54 5.17 27.33
CA THR A 450 -20.40 4.74 28.43
C THR A 450 -21.70 4.14 27.90
N PHE A 451 -22.15 3.06 28.49
CA PHE A 451 -23.35 2.33 28.07
C PHE A 451 -24.28 2.10 29.26
N GLY A 452 -25.56 1.90 28.99
CA GLY A 452 -26.49 1.39 29.98
C GLY A 452 -26.10 -0.02 30.43
N GLU A 453 -26.68 -0.49 31.52
CA GLU A 453 -26.31 -1.77 32.18
C GLU A 453 -26.29 -2.96 31.21
N LYS A 454 -27.34 -3.13 30.40
CA LYS A 454 -27.47 -4.22 29.44
C LYS A 454 -26.42 -4.13 28.32
N ASP A 455 -26.31 -2.96 27.71
CA ASP A 455 -25.41 -2.76 26.56
C ASP A 455 -23.95 -2.74 27.03
N GLY A 456 -23.71 -2.31 28.29
CA GLY A 456 -22.41 -2.36 28.95
C GLY A 456 -21.89 -3.78 29.12
N MET A 457 -22.75 -4.73 29.53
CA MET A 457 -22.36 -6.15 29.62
C MET A 457 -21.97 -6.74 28.28
N ILE A 458 -22.59 -6.30 27.18
CA ILE A 458 -22.27 -6.76 25.82
C ILE A 458 -21.01 -6.08 25.29
N ALA A 459 -20.87 -4.78 25.51
CA ALA A 459 -19.78 -3.98 24.98
C ALA A 459 -18.44 -4.22 25.70
N ALA A 460 -18.44 -4.47 27.01
CA ALA A 460 -17.24 -4.57 27.83
C ALA A 460 -16.19 -5.58 27.31
N PRO A 461 -16.53 -6.84 26.99
CA PRO A 461 -15.56 -7.80 26.47
C PRO A 461 -15.04 -7.40 25.07
N ILE A 462 -15.88 -6.79 24.24
CA ILE A 462 -15.51 -6.35 22.88
C ILE A 462 -14.54 -5.16 22.99
N LEU A 463 -14.86 -4.18 23.82
CA LEU A 463 -14.02 -3.00 24.03
C LEU A 463 -12.67 -3.34 24.66
N LYS A 464 -12.61 -4.36 25.53
CA LYS A 464 -11.36 -4.86 26.09
C LYS A 464 -10.42 -5.32 24.97
N GLU A 465 -10.94 -6.09 24.02
CA GLU A 465 -10.16 -6.58 22.87
C GLU A 465 -9.75 -5.46 21.92
N ILE A 466 -10.66 -4.53 21.61
CA ILE A 466 -10.35 -3.36 20.78
C ILE A 466 -9.22 -2.53 21.41
N ASN A 467 -9.36 -2.17 22.69
CA ASN A 467 -8.37 -1.34 23.40
C ASN A 467 -7.01 -2.04 23.54
N ALA A 468 -6.99 -3.35 23.76
CA ALA A 468 -5.74 -4.12 23.81
C ALA A 468 -4.99 -4.06 22.47
N ARG A 469 -5.68 -4.29 21.34
CA ARG A 469 -5.07 -4.23 20.00
C ARG A 469 -4.63 -2.83 19.61
N LEU A 470 -5.43 -1.81 19.95
CA LEU A 470 -5.04 -0.41 19.72
C LEU A 470 -3.78 -0.05 20.50
N ARG A 471 -3.68 -0.50 21.76
CA ARG A 471 -2.50 -0.29 22.60
C ARG A 471 -1.25 -0.91 21.98
N PHE A 472 -1.33 -2.15 21.48
CA PHE A 472 -0.18 -2.78 20.81
C PHE A 472 0.29 -1.99 19.58
N LEU A 473 -0.63 -1.41 18.81
CA LEU A 473 -0.26 -0.55 17.69
C LEU A 473 0.48 0.72 18.16
N ILE A 474 0.06 1.29 19.29
CA ILE A 474 0.73 2.46 19.88
C ILE A 474 2.12 2.07 20.40
N ASP A 475 2.23 0.93 21.06
CA ASP A 475 3.48 0.45 21.66
C ASP A 475 4.55 0.15 20.60
N VAL A 476 4.15 -0.24 19.36
CA VAL A 476 5.07 -0.39 18.23
C VAL A 476 5.28 0.90 17.40
N GLY A 477 4.81 2.05 17.90
CA GLY A 477 5.02 3.37 17.28
C GLY A 477 4.10 3.69 16.10
N LEU A 478 2.94 3.01 15.96
CA LEU A 478 1.98 3.20 14.86
C LEU A 478 0.74 3.99 15.28
N GLY A 479 0.81 4.73 16.38
CA GLY A 479 -0.32 5.50 16.91
C GLY A 479 -0.90 6.56 15.97
N TYR A 480 -0.13 7.02 15.00
CA TYR A 480 -0.53 8.01 14.01
C TYR A 480 -1.35 7.45 12.83
N LEU A 481 -1.34 6.12 12.62
CA LEU A 481 -2.10 5.48 11.55
C LEU A 481 -3.61 5.55 11.83
N THR A 482 -4.41 5.53 10.75
CA THR A 482 -5.85 5.33 10.84
C THR A 482 -6.19 3.86 10.55
N LEU A 483 -7.27 3.34 11.16
CA LEU A 483 -7.71 1.97 10.90
C LEU A 483 -8.25 1.79 9.46
N SER A 484 -8.72 2.86 8.83
CA SER A 484 -9.22 2.89 7.46
C SER A 484 -8.12 2.88 6.41
N ARG A 485 -6.86 3.19 6.78
CA ARG A 485 -5.73 3.28 5.85
C ARG A 485 -5.53 1.96 5.11
N ALA A 486 -5.47 2.03 3.78
CA ALA A 486 -5.28 0.87 2.93
C ALA A 486 -3.90 0.22 3.16
N ALA A 487 -3.86 -1.10 3.33
CA ALA A 487 -2.63 -1.84 3.61
C ALA A 487 -1.58 -1.69 2.50
N GLY A 488 -2.00 -1.51 1.24
CA GLY A 488 -1.10 -1.29 0.11
C GLY A 488 -0.38 0.06 0.10
N THR A 489 -0.79 1.01 0.97
CA THR A 489 -0.16 2.34 1.11
C THR A 489 0.84 2.42 2.26
N LEU A 490 1.01 1.33 2.99
CA LEU A 490 1.93 1.24 4.11
C LEU A 490 3.37 1.06 3.60
N SER A 491 4.32 1.66 4.30
CA SER A 491 5.73 1.34 4.12
C SER A 491 6.02 -0.09 4.59
N GLY A 492 7.14 -0.67 4.14
CA GLY A 492 7.56 -2.02 4.56
C GLY A 492 7.64 -2.14 6.09
N GLY A 493 8.26 -1.17 6.75
CA GLY A 493 8.38 -1.14 8.21
C GLY A 493 7.04 -0.96 8.93
N GLU A 494 6.11 -0.13 8.41
CA GLU A 494 4.75 -0.01 8.97
C GLU A 494 4.00 -1.34 8.91
N ALA A 495 4.03 -2.02 7.76
CA ALA A 495 3.35 -3.30 7.56
C ALA A 495 3.94 -4.40 8.47
N GLN A 496 5.25 -4.43 8.64
CA GLN A 496 5.94 -5.36 9.53
C GLN A 496 5.55 -5.13 11.00
N ARG A 497 5.55 -3.89 11.46
CA ARG A 497 5.12 -3.53 12.83
C ARG A 497 3.65 -3.83 13.10
N ILE A 498 2.77 -3.67 12.12
CA ILE A 498 1.37 -4.10 12.24
C ILE A 498 1.30 -5.61 12.49
N ARG A 499 2.06 -6.43 11.76
CA ARG A 499 2.13 -7.87 12.01
C ARG A 499 2.69 -8.19 13.39
N LEU A 500 3.76 -7.50 13.79
CA LEU A 500 4.31 -7.65 15.13
C LEU A 500 3.25 -7.36 16.20
N ALA A 501 2.54 -6.24 16.09
CA ALA A 501 1.46 -5.88 17.01
C ALA A 501 0.35 -6.95 17.05
N THR A 502 -0.02 -7.51 15.90
CA THR A 502 -1.03 -8.58 15.80
C THR A 502 -0.56 -9.87 16.51
N GLN A 503 0.72 -10.24 16.35
CA GLN A 503 1.29 -11.42 17.00
C GLN A 503 1.42 -11.25 18.52
N ILE A 504 1.78 -10.05 19.00
CA ILE A 504 1.79 -9.73 20.43
C ILE A 504 0.38 -9.90 21.02
N GLY A 505 -0.64 -9.45 20.29
CA GLY A 505 -2.03 -9.56 20.67
C GLY A 505 -2.52 -11.00 20.82
N SER A 506 -1.86 -11.98 20.17
CA SER A 506 -2.20 -13.41 20.31
C SER A 506 -1.78 -14.02 21.66
N SER A 507 -0.93 -13.32 22.44
CA SER A 507 -0.42 -13.76 23.76
C SER A 507 0.18 -15.18 23.76
N LEU A 508 0.78 -15.59 22.64
CA LEU A 508 1.44 -16.90 22.53
C LEU A 508 2.68 -16.95 23.41
N VAL A 509 2.89 -18.08 24.07
CA VAL A 509 4.01 -18.33 24.99
C VAL A 509 4.80 -19.54 24.52
N GLY A 510 6.13 -19.54 24.71
CA GLY A 510 7.02 -20.64 24.33
C GLY A 510 7.31 -20.74 22.82
N VAL A 511 7.05 -19.69 22.09
CA VAL A 511 7.26 -19.58 20.65
C VAL A 511 8.63 -18.98 20.33
N LEU A 512 9.19 -19.35 19.19
CA LEU A 512 10.38 -18.73 18.61
C LEU A 512 9.93 -17.67 17.59
N TYR A 513 10.10 -16.38 17.90
CA TYR A 513 9.86 -15.30 16.95
C TYR A 513 11.16 -14.97 16.20
N ILE A 514 11.08 -14.88 14.89
CA ILE A 514 12.19 -14.49 14.02
C ILE A 514 11.77 -13.23 13.27
N LEU A 515 12.49 -12.14 13.52
CA LEU A 515 12.19 -10.81 12.96
C LEU A 515 13.33 -10.35 12.04
N ASP A 516 12.96 -9.76 10.90
CA ASP A 516 13.90 -9.18 9.93
C ASP A 516 13.89 -7.66 10.05
N GLU A 517 14.94 -7.10 10.64
CA GLU A 517 15.16 -5.65 10.74
C GLU A 517 13.93 -4.84 11.19
N PRO A 518 13.35 -5.12 12.36
CA PRO A 518 12.11 -4.47 12.78
C PRO A 518 12.25 -2.96 13.07
N SER A 519 13.47 -2.44 13.24
CA SER A 519 13.79 -1.03 13.47
C SER A 519 13.73 -0.17 12.20
N ILE A 520 13.53 -0.77 11.01
CA ILE A 520 13.55 -0.08 9.72
C ILE A 520 12.56 1.09 9.69
N GLY A 521 13.04 2.25 9.22
CA GLY A 521 12.22 3.45 9.04
C GLY A 521 11.72 4.06 10.35
N LEU A 522 12.31 3.66 11.49
CA LEU A 522 12.01 4.24 12.79
C LEU A 522 12.96 5.39 13.12
N HIS A 523 12.38 6.44 13.65
CA HIS A 523 13.14 7.43 14.40
C HIS A 523 13.62 6.81 15.73
N GLN A 524 14.78 7.24 16.27
CA GLN A 524 15.35 6.70 17.51
C GLN A 524 14.37 6.70 18.70
N ARG A 525 13.54 7.73 18.80
CA ARG A 525 12.47 7.80 19.81
C ARG A 525 11.49 6.63 19.72
N ASP A 526 11.10 6.24 18.51
CA ASP A 526 10.13 5.18 18.29
C ASP A 526 10.79 3.79 18.41
N ASN A 527 12.11 3.70 18.13
CA ASN A 527 12.93 2.50 18.30
C ASN A 527 12.99 2.07 19.78
N ALA A 528 13.15 3.00 20.71
CA ALA A 528 13.14 2.70 22.14
C ALA A 528 11.82 2.00 22.59
N ARG A 529 10.66 2.38 22.01
CA ARG A 529 9.37 1.73 22.27
C ARG A 529 9.33 0.31 21.70
N LEU A 530 9.85 0.13 20.48
CA LEU A 530 9.95 -1.19 19.85
C LEU A 530 10.81 -2.14 20.71
N ILE A 531 11.98 -1.69 21.17
CA ILE A 531 12.86 -2.46 22.06
C ILE A 531 12.12 -2.85 23.35
N GLY A 532 11.35 -1.92 23.94
CA GLY A 532 10.50 -2.23 25.11
C GLY A 532 9.50 -3.34 24.82
N THR A 533 8.88 -3.31 23.64
CA THR A 533 7.92 -4.33 23.18
C THR A 533 8.58 -5.69 22.96
N LEU A 534 9.77 -5.74 22.35
CA LEU A 534 10.54 -6.97 22.16
C LEU A 534 10.94 -7.60 23.50
N LYS A 535 11.39 -6.77 24.46
CA LYS A 535 11.70 -7.24 25.83
C LYS A 535 10.46 -7.79 26.53
N HIS A 536 9.30 -7.15 26.36
CA HIS A 536 8.04 -7.66 26.91
C HIS A 536 7.67 -9.03 26.33
N LEU A 537 7.80 -9.23 25.03
CA LEU A 537 7.59 -10.54 24.39
C LEU A 537 8.54 -11.62 24.93
N ARG A 538 9.80 -11.28 25.15
CA ARG A 538 10.77 -12.17 25.81
C ARG A 538 10.32 -12.54 27.22
N ASP A 539 9.94 -11.54 28.02
CA ASP A 539 9.63 -11.69 29.43
C ASP A 539 8.35 -12.53 29.68
N ILE A 540 7.46 -12.62 28.70
CA ILE A 540 6.32 -13.54 28.70
C ILE A 540 6.76 -15.01 28.54
N GLY A 541 8.01 -15.29 28.12
CA GLY A 541 8.57 -16.62 27.96
C GLY A 541 8.74 -17.05 26.50
N ASN A 542 8.98 -16.13 25.59
CA ASN A 542 9.29 -16.39 24.21
C ASN A 542 10.78 -16.22 23.90
N THR A 543 11.27 -16.93 22.91
CA THR A 543 12.61 -16.72 22.35
C THR A 543 12.48 -15.82 21.12
N LEU A 544 13.28 -14.76 21.09
CA LEU A 544 13.31 -13.82 19.98
C LEU A 544 14.67 -13.84 19.28
N ILE A 545 14.66 -14.07 17.98
CA ILE A 545 15.83 -13.90 17.11
C ILE A 545 15.53 -12.71 16.21
N VAL A 546 16.38 -11.70 16.26
CA VAL A 546 16.23 -10.47 15.49
C VAL A 546 17.45 -10.30 14.61
N VAL A 547 17.27 -10.27 13.30
CA VAL A 547 18.30 -9.83 12.36
C VAL A 547 18.33 -8.32 12.40
N GLU A 548 19.42 -7.72 12.88
CA GLU A 548 19.47 -6.28 13.14
C GLU A 548 20.84 -5.65 12.93
N HIS A 549 20.83 -4.36 12.65
CA HIS A 549 21.99 -3.50 12.48
C HIS A 549 21.97 -2.26 13.35
N ASP A 550 20.86 -2.03 14.06
CA ASP A 550 20.67 -0.88 14.94
C ASP A 550 21.47 -1.05 16.26
N GLU A 551 22.23 -0.02 16.62
CA GLU A 551 23.09 -0.04 17.82
C GLU A 551 22.29 -0.23 19.11
N ASP A 552 21.16 0.49 19.26
CA ASP A 552 20.35 0.44 20.48
C ASP A 552 19.73 -0.95 20.67
N THR A 553 19.31 -1.60 19.60
CA THR A 553 18.76 -2.95 19.64
C THR A 553 19.84 -3.98 19.98
N MET A 554 21.05 -3.84 19.42
CA MET A 554 22.17 -4.70 19.75
C MET A 554 22.61 -4.56 21.21
N LEU A 555 22.68 -3.33 21.72
CA LEU A 555 23.02 -3.06 23.13
C LEU A 555 21.93 -3.56 24.11
N ALA A 556 20.69 -3.64 23.67
CA ALA A 556 19.55 -4.12 24.45
C ALA A 556 19.39 -5.65 24.44
N ALA A 557 20.12 -6.36 23.57
CA ALA A 557 20.05 -7.81 23.43
C ALA A 557 20.69 -8.56 24.62
N ASP A 558 20.12 -9.71 24.95
CA ASP A 558 20.73 -10.64 25.91
C ASP A 558 21.97 -11.34 25.32
N GLN A 559 21.92 -11.59 23.99
CA GLN A 559 23.00 -12.22 23.25
C GLN A 559 23.06 -11.69 21.82
N ILE A 560 24.26 -11.54 21.30
CA ILE A 560 24.56 -11.17 19.92
C ILE A 560 25.34 -12.32 19.28
N VAL A 561 25.00 -12.60 18.02
CA VAL A 561 25.70 -13.53 17.14
C VAL A 561 26.21 -12.73 15.95
N ASP A 562 27.50 -12.56 15.84
CA ASP A 562 28.15 -11.82 14.74
C ASP A 562 28.64 -12.78 13.66
N ILE A 563 28.13 -12.63 12.43
CA ILE A 563 28.43 -13.47 11.29
C ILE A 563 29.26 -12.68 10.28
N GLY A 564 30.34 -13.27 9.82
CA GLY A 564 31.30 -12.60 8.93
C GLY A 564 32.34 -13.52 8.33
N PRO A 565 33.56 -13.01 8.12
CA PRO A 565 34.02 -11.62 8.26
C PRO A 565 33.62 -10.74 7.07
N GLY A 566 33.28 -11.34 5.92
CA GLY A 566 32.92 -10.67 4.69
C GLY A 566 31.50 -10.96 4.21
N ALA A 567 31.22 -10.68 2.94
CA ALA A 567 29.95 -10.97 2.29
C ALA A 567 30.11 -12.15 1.30
N GLY A 568 29.00 -12.82 0.93
CA GLY A 568 28.99 -13.90 -0.03
C GLY A 568 29.92 -15.05 0.36
N GLU A 569 30.85 -15.42 -0.52
CA GLU A 569 31.81 -16.52 -0.28
C GLU A 569 32.80 -16.22 0.83
N HIS A 570 33.08 -14.94 1.11
CA HIS A 570 33.98 -14.50 2.19
C HIS A 570 33.29 -14.38 3.55
N GLY A 571 31.95 -14.61 3.58
CA GLY A 571 31.13 -14.63 4.78
C GLY A 571 30.84 -16.03 5.31
N GLY A 572 29.79 -16.14 6.08
CA GLY A 572 29.22 -17.40 6.54
C GLY A 572 29.96 -18.08 7.70
N GLN A 573 30.83 -17.36 8.42
CA GLN A 573 31.51 -17.84 9.62
C GLN A 573 30.93 -17.18 10.87
N LEU A 574 30.94 -17.92 11.97
CA LEU A 574 30.66 -17.36 13.29
C LEU A 574 31.93 -16.62 13.75
N ILE A 575 31.88 -15.30 13.86
CA ILE A 575 33.00 -14.47 14.31
C ILE A 575 33.03 -14.36 15.82
N ALA A 576 31.88 -14.03 16.41
CA ALA A 576 31.76 -13.92 17.85
C ALA A 576 30.33 -14.19 18.30
N GLN A 577 30.18 -14.68 19.51
CA GLN A 577 28.90 -14.91 20.17
C GLN A 577 29.01 -14.54 21.64
N GLY A 578 28.06 -13.78 22.15
CA GLY A 578 28.05 -13.36 23.55
C GLY A 578 27.25 -12.09 23.79
N THR A 579 27.48 -11.45 24.91
CA THR A 579 26.91 -10.17 25.28
C THR A 579 27.50 -9.03 24.42
N ALA A 580 26.84 -7.88 24.37
CA ALA A 580 27.36 -6.71 23.66
C ALA A 580 28.82 -6.35 24.08
N GLN A 581 29.15 -6.53 25.37
CA GLN A 581 30.49 -6.25 25.88
C GLN A 581 31.52 -7.22 25.33
N GLU A 582 31.19 -8.50 25.22
CA GLU A 582 32.10 -9.54 24.66
C GLU A 582 32.31 -9.30 23.17
N ILE A 583 31.26 -8.91 22.42
CA ILE A 583 31.39 -8.54 21.00
C ILE A 583 32.27 -7.30 20.81
N MET A 584 32.11 -6.27 21.66
CA MET A 584 32.94 -5.07 21.64
C MET A 584 34.42 -5.39 21.94
N ALA A 585 34.69 -6.38 22.78
CA ALA A 585 36.04 -6.81 23.12
C ALA A 585 36.70 -7.66 22.02
N CYS A 586 35.93 -8.26 21.11
CA CYS A 586 36.45 -9.10 20.03
C CYS A 586 37.17 -8.26 18.96
N PRO A 587 38.48 -8.51 18.70
CA PRO A 587 39.23 -7.74 17.71
C PRO A 587 38.79 -8.02 16.27
N GLU A 588 38.32 -9.24 15.99
CA GLU A 588 37.91 -9.70 14.66
C GLU A 588 36.51 -9.24 14.28
N SER A 589 35.72 -8.82 15.26
CA SER A 589 34.36 -8.34 15.03
C SER A 589 34.36 -6.92 14.48
N ILE A 590 33.89 -6.77 13.23
CA ILE A 590 33.66 -5.45 12.61
C ILE A 590 32.55 -4.74 13.37
N THR A 591 31.44 -5.45 13.68
CA THR A 591 30.35 -4.94 14.50
C THR A 591 30.85 -4.42 15.85
N GLY A 592 31.69 -5.21 16.54
CA GLY A 592 32.31 -4.83 17.82
C GLY A 592 33.22 -3.62 17.71
N ALA A 593 33.88 -3.43 16.58
CA ALA A 593 34.74 -2.25 16.35
C ALA A 593 33.90 -0.95 16.25
N TYR A 594 32.69 -0.98 15.66
CA TYR A 594 31.78 0.18 15.61
C TYR A 594 31.07 0.40 16.95
N LEU A 595 30.50 -0.63 17.57
CA LEU A 595 29.85 -0.54 18.88
C LEU A 595 30.80 0.01 19.98
N SER A 596 32.09 -0.36 19.96
CA SER A 596 33.09 0.14 20.91
C SER A 596 33.61 1.54 20.57
N GLY A 597 33.26 2.11 19.40
CA GLY A 597 33.80 3.38 18.92
C GLY A 597 35.24 3.29 18.37
N ARG A 598 35.86 2.10 18.26
CA ARG A 598 37.16 1.91 17.61
C ARG A 598 37.12 2.30 16.12
N ARG A 599 35.97 2.12 15.48
CA ARG A 599 35.62 2.65 14.15
C ARG A 599 34.36 3.50 14.24
N SER A 600 34.25 4.52 13.44
CA SER A 600 33.08 5.38 13.35
C SER A 600 33.02 6.04 11.98
N ILE A 601 31.82 6.35 11.51
CA ILE A 601 31.66 7.16 10.31
C ILE A 601 32.14 8.58 10.65
N PRO A 602 33.10 9.13 9.89
CA PRO A 602 33.68 10.42 10.20
C PRO A 602 32.71 11.57 9.91
N VAL A 603 32.87 12.65 10.68
CA VAL A 603 32.12 13.91 10.47
C VAL A 603 33.01 14.89 9.73
N PRO A 604 32.58 15.56 8.65
CA PRO A 604 33.38 16.56 7.97
C PRO A 604 33.69 17.75 8.88
N LEU A 605 34.90 18.26 8.81
CA LEU A 605 35.35 19.43 9.59
C LEU A 605 34.57 20.68 9.15
N HIS A 606 34.34 20.79 7.84
CA HIS A 606 33.61 21.88 7.22
C HIS A 606 32.42 21.32 6.42
N ARG A 607 31.24 21.89 6.64
CA ARG A 607 30.06 21.58 5.85
C ARG A 607 30.13 22.32 4.51
N LYS A 608 29.73 21.64 3.43
CA LYS A 608 29.69 22.26 2.10
C LYS A 608 28.58 23.32 2.07
N THR A 609 28.90 24.50 1.54
CA THR A 609 27.92 25.59 1.38
C THR A 609 27.01 25.31 0.18
N PRO A 610 25.70 25.56 0.28
CA PRO A 610 24.77 25.44 -0.85
C PRO A 610 25.18 26.30 -2.05
N ALA A 611 25.11 25.74 -3.24
CA ALA A 611 25.32 26.46 -4.49
C ALA A 611 24.09 27.26 -4.93
N GLY A 612 22.91 26.89 -4.43
CA GLY A 612 21.63 27.52 -4.71
C GLY A 612 20.54 26.95 -3.81
N TRP A 613 19.31 27.33 -4.06
CA TRP A 613 18.15 26.92 -3.24
C TRP A 613 16.97 26.58 -4.12
N LEU A 614 16.24 25.54 -3.73
CA LEU A 614 14.93 25.18 -4.26
C LEU A 614 13.91 25.51 -3.17
N ALA A 615 13.01 26.45 -3.41
CA ALA A 615 12.05 26.89 -2.41
C ALA A 615 10.66 26.30 -2.70
N VAL A 616 10.20 25.42 -1.82
CA VAL A 616 8.84 24.86 -1.84
C VAL A 616 7.94 25.79 -1.05
N ARG A 617 6.85 26.25 -1.67
CA ARG A 617 5.88 27.18 -1.07
C ARG A 617 4.54 26.52 -0.84
N GLY A 618 3.98 26.73 0.35
CA GLY A 618 2.62 26.32 0.69
C GLY A 618 2.37 24.82 0.57
N ALA A 619 3.30 23.97 1.02
CA ALA A 619 3.16 22.52 0.96
C ALA A 619 2.00 22.01 1.84
N ARG A 620 0.98 21.39 1.24
CA ARG A 620 -0.30 20.97 1.87
C ARG A 620 -0.69 19.54 1.60
N ALA A 621 0.18 18.73 0.98
CA ALA A 621 -0.15 17.35 0.68
C ALA A 621 -0.26 16.51 1.95
N ASN A 622 -1.28 15.66 2.03
CA ASN A 622 -1.56 14.76 3.14
C ASN A 622 -1.64 15.50 4.50
N ASN A 623 -0.70 15.23 5.42
CA ASN A 623 -0.67 15.83 6.74
C ASN A 623 0.14 17.15 6.83
N LEU A 624 0.72 17.63 5.73
CA LEU A 624 1.49 18.88 5.73
C LEU A 624 0.60 20.10 5.97
N LYS A 625 1.05 20.99 6.85
CA LYS A 625 0.27 22.12 7.37
C LYS A 625 0.65 23.46 6.69
N ASN A 626 0.62 23.49 5.37
CA ASN A 626 0.92 24.70 4.58
C ASN A 626 2.30 25.28 4.93
N ILE A 627 3.32 24.42 4.79
CA ILE A 627 4.69 24.78 5.16
C ILE A 627 5.49 25.27 3.96
N ASP A 628 6.39 26.20 4.22
CA ASP A 628 7.45 26.64 3.31
C ASP A 628 8.76 25.98 3.72
N VAL A 629 9.49 25.42 2.76
CA VAL A 629 10.76 24.71 3.01
C VAL A 629 11.78 25.11 1.95
N ASN A 630 12.99 25.42 2.39
CA ASN A 630 14.10 25.71 1.50
C ASN A 630 15.07 24.52 1.43
N ILE A 631 15.29 24.00 0.23
CA ILE A 631 16.15 22.85 0.00
C ILE A 631 17.45 23.30 -0.64
N PRO A 632 18.59 23.04 -0.02
CA PRO A 632 19.88 23.46 -0.56
C PRO A 632 20.28 22.62 -1.78
N LEU A 633 20.86 23.30 -2.77
CA LEU A 633 21.36 22.65 -4.00
C LEU A 633 22.88 22.49 -3.96
N GLY A 634 23.37 21.47 -4.65
CA GLY A 634 24.79 21.17 -4.76
C GLY A 634 25.42 20.56 -3.51
N VAL A 635 24.64 20.14 -2.53
CA VAL A 635 25.08 19.56 -1.26
C VAL A 635 24.35 18.27 -0.96
N MET A 636 24.78 17.56 0.09
CA MET A 636 24.08 16.40 0.65
C MET A 636 23.15 16.88 1.77
N ALA A 637 21.85 16.88 1.53
CA ALA A 637 20.82 17.28 2.48
C ALA A 637 19.97 16.09 2.93
N VAL A 638 19.54 16.10 4.19
CA VAL A 638 18.71 15.05 4.78
C VAL A 638 17.38 15.65 5.27
N VAL A 639 16.27 15.00 4.92
CA VAL A 639 14.95 15.25 5.51
C VAL A 639 14.70 14.19 6.56
N THR A 640 14.55 14.60 7.80
CA THR A 640 14.38 13.73 8.96
C THR A 640 13.15 14.10 9.78
N GLY A 641 12.92 13.41 10.88
CA GLY A 641 11.82 13.61 11.82
C GLY A 641 11.13 12.30 12.19
N VAL A 642 10.24 12.32 13.16
CA VAL A 642 9.54 11.13 13.65
C VAL A 642 8.75 10.42 12.56
N SER A 643 8.39 9.15 12.79
CA SER A 643 7.58 8.36 11.85
C SER A 643 6.22 9.04 11.64
N GLY A 644 5.79 9.16 10.36
CA GLY A 644 4.54 9.83 10.00
C GLY A 644 4.56 11.36 10.05
N SER A 645 5.70 12.03 10.23
CA SER A 645 5.80 13.50 10.29
C SER A 645 5.57 14.23 8.97
N GLY A 646 5.49 13.52 7.84
CA GLY A 646 5.21 14.10 6.52
C GLY A 646 6.40 14.13 5.56
N LYS A 647 7.54 13.50 5.89
CA LYS A 647 8.76 13.45 5.05
C LYS A 647 8.49 12.99 3.61
N SER A 648 7.88 11.82 3.45
CA SER A 648 7.56 11.28 2.12
C SER A 648 6.50 12.12 1.38
N SER A 649 5.60 12.78 2.11
CA SER A 649 4.64 13.74 1.53
C SER A 649 5.34 14.95 0.94
N LEU A 650 6.34 15.50 1.64
CA LEU A 650 7.14 16.62 1.15
C LEU A 650 8.03 16.19 -0.01
N VAL A 651 8.84 15.13 0.19
CA VAL A 651 9.90 14.77 -0.75
C VAL A 651 9.35 14.03 -1.96
N ASN A 652 8.56 12.96 -1.75
CA ASN A 652 8.12 12.10 -2.86
C ASN A 652 6.88 12.66 -3.55
N GLU A 653 5.87 13.15 -2.79
CA GLU A 653 4.61 13.59 -3.40
C GLU A 653 4.69 15.01 -3.97
N ILE A 654 5.40 15.93 -3.33
CA ILE A 654 5.49 17.31 -3.80
C ILE A 654 6.76 17.52 -4.63
N ILE A 655 7.94 17.43 -4.01
CA ILE A 655 9.21 17.80 -4.66
C ILE A 655 9.49 16.90 -5.85
N TYR A 656 9.60 15.60 -5.64
CA TYR A 656 9.96 14.67 -6.69
C TYR A 656 8.97 14.68 -7.86
N LYS A 657 7.66 14.62 -7.58
CA LYS A 657 6.65 14.61 -8.65
C LYS A 657 6.59 15.93 -9.41
N THR A 658 6.81 17.08 -8.75
CA THR A 658 6.90 18.39 -9.44
C THR A 658 8.12 18.43 -10.34
N LEU A 659 9.30 18.09 -9.81
CA LEU A 659 10.52 18.04 -10.59
C LEU A 659 10.43 17.04 -11.75
N GLN A 660 9.76 15.90 -11.53
CA GLN A 660 9.57 14.89 -12.57
C GLN A 660 8.66 15.38 -13.69
N ARG A 661 7.60 16.12 -13.36
CA ARG A 661 6.70 16.75 -14.33
C ARG A 661 7.43 17.82 -15.13
N ASP A 662 8.13 18.74 -14.45
CA ASP A 662 8.63 19.98 -15.04
C ASP A 662 9.99 19.76 -15.75
N LEU A 663 10.90 18.96 -15.18
CA LEU A 663 12.22 18.69 -15.76
C LEU A 663 12.23 17.46 -16.69
N ASN A 664 11.61 16.34 -16.23
CA ASN A 664 11.63 15.09 -16.98
C ASN A 664 10.42 14.91 -17.89
N ARG A 665 9.47 15.87 -17.91
CA ARG A 665 8.22 15.83 -18.70
C ARG A 665 7.40 14.55 -18.47
N ALA A 666 7.42 14.05 -17.25
CA ALA A 666 6.70 12.84 -16.90
C ALA A 666 5.23 13.16 -16.55
N HIS A 667 4.34 12.20 -16.83
CA HIS A 667 2.93 12.31 -16.50
C HIS A 667 2.71 11.96 -15.04
N THR A 668 2.95 12.93 -14.16
CA THR A 668 2.75 12.78 -12.70
C THR A 668 1.94 13.94 -12.16
N ARG A 669 1.08 13.64 -11.18
CA ARG A 669 0.33 14.66 -10.46
C ARG A 669 1.03 14.95 -9.14
N PRO A 670 1.62 16.14 -8.98
CA PRO A 670 2.21 16.56 -7.72
C PRO A 670 1.18 16.72 -6.62
N GLY A 671 1.63 16.56 -5.37
CA GLY A 671 0.84 16.91 -4.20
C GLY A 671 0.56 18.42 -4.13
N ALA A 672 -0.46 18.82 -3.38
CA ALA A 672 -0.89 20.20 -3.27
C ALA A 672 0.20 21.09 -2.67
N CYS A 673 0.63 22.11 -3.41
CA CYS A 673 1.52 23.21 -2.99
C CYS A 673 1.19 24.46 -3.82
N ASP A 674 1.71 25.61 -3.42
CA ASP A 674 1.54 26.85 -4.19
C ASP A 674 2.51 26.92 -5.37
N GLY A 675 3.72 26.37 -5.22
CA GLY A 675 4.73 26.27 -6.27
C GLY A 675 6.10 25.88 -5.72
N ILE A 676 7.04 25.68 -6.64
CA ILE A 676 8.46 25.45 -6.33
C ILE A 676 9.30 26.42 -7.17
N ASP A 677 10.06 27.25 -6.49
CA ASP A 677 10.97 28.23 -7.13
C ASP A 677 12.38 27.63 -7.23
N GLY A 678 13.15 28.04 -8.24
CA GLY A 678 14.56 27.65 -8.44
C GLY A 678 14.76 26.42 -9.33
N LEU A 679 13.71 25.97 -10.06
CA LEU A 679 13.76 24.83 -10.97
C LEU A 679 14.78 24.97 -12.10
N GLU A 680 15.03 26.21 -12.55
CA GLU A 680 15.97 26.55 -13.64
C GLU A 680 17.43 26.23 -13.32
N GLN A 681 17.75 25.97 -12.05
CA GLN A 681 19.10 25.59 -11.61
C GLN A 681 19.37 24.11 -11.85
N LEU A 682 18.35 23.33 -12.19
CA LEU A 682 18.40 21.88 -12.31
C LEU A 682 18.13 21.44 -13.76
N ASP A 683 18.71 20.31 -14.18
CA ASP A 683 18.50 19.73 -15.51
C ASP A 683 17.59 18.50 -15.49
N LYS A 684 17.62 17.72 -14.42
CA LYS A 684 16.79 16.50 -14.26
C LYS A 684 16.69 16.07 -12.80
N VAL A 685 15.68 15.25 -12.52
CA VAL A 685 15.52 14.58 -11.22
C VAL A 685 15.59 13.06 -11.39
N ILE A 686 16.24 12.41 -10.43
CA ILE A 686 16.37 10.95 -10.37
C ILE A 686 16.01 10.47 -8.96
N ALA A 687 14.98 9.61 -8.86
CA ALA A 687 14.68 8.93 -7.61
C ALA A 687 15.35 7.56 -7.54
N ILE A 688 15.92 7.27 -6.39
CA ILE A 688 16.57 5.99 -6.06
C ILE A 688 15.83 5.42 -4.86
N ASP A 689 14.81 4.63 -5.13
CA ASP A 689 13.95 3.97 -4.16
C ASP A 689 14.24 2.47 -4.03
N GLN A 690 13.61 1.81 -3.09
CA GLN A 690 13.74 0.37 -2.82
C GLN A 690 12.92 -0.52 -3.77
N SER A 691 12.24 0.04 -4.76
CA SER A 691 11.47 -0.74 -5.73
C SER A 691 12.38 -1.67 -6.54
N PRO A 692 11.92 -2.87 -6.91
CA PRO A 692 12.71 -3.81 -7.69
C PRO A 692 13.22 -3.19 -9.01
N ILE A 693 14.43 -3.57 -9.43
CA ILE A 693 15.01 -3.14 -10.73
C ILE A 693 14.30 -3.72 -11.95
N GLY A 694 13.27 -4.52 -11.75
CA GLY A 694 12.41 -5.09 -12.76
C GLY A 694 11.42 -6.06 -12.15
N ARG A 695 10.32 -6.33 -12.86
CA ARG A 695 9.21 -7.17 -12.38
C ARG A 695 9.31 -8.63 -12.83
N THR A 696 10.27 -8.96 -13.67
CA THR A 696 10.41 -10.29 -14.27
C THR A 696 11.73 -10.94 -13.88
N PRO A 697 11.83 -12.28 -13.87
CA PRO A 697 13.08 -13.00 -13.62
C PRO A 697 14.21 -12.69 -14.62
N ARG A 698 13.89 -12.07 -15.75
CA ARG A 698 14.86 -11.65 -16.79
C ARG A 698 15.63 -10.39 -16.41
N SER A 699 15.04 -9.55 -15.56
CA SER A 699 15.72 -8.37 -15.05
C SER A 699 16.78 -8.79 -14.04
N ASN A 700 17.99 -8.30 -14.20
CA ASN A 700 19.13 -8.59 -13.31
C ASN A 700 20.10 -7.41 -13.28
N PRO A 701 21.09 -7.38 -12.37
CA PRO A 701 22.06 -6.29 -12.25
C PRO A 701 22.80 -5.99 -13.57
N ALA A 702 23.20 -7.01 -14.33
CA ALA A 702 23.92 -6.80 -15.59
C ALA A 702 23.06 -6.14 -16.66
N THR A 703 21.76 -6.49 -16.77
CA THR A 703 20.85 -5.86 -17.74
C THR A 703 20.49 -4.45 -17.33
N TYR A 704 20.21 -4.21 -16.05
CA TYR A 704 19.81 -2.91 -15.56
C TYR A 704 20.92 -1.85 -15.71
N THR A 705 22.15 -2.20 -15.39
CA THR A 705 23.30 -1.30 -15.54
C THR A 705 23.75 -1.11 -17.00
N GLY A 706 23.16 -1.85 -17.95
CA GLY A 706 23.61 -1.88 -19.34
C GLY A 706 24.98 -2.55 -19.52
N LEU A 707 25.46 -3.28 -18.51
CA LEU A 707 26.71 -4.04 -18.57
C LEU A 707 26.58 -5.23 -19.52
N PHE A 708 25.41 -5.87 -19.52
CA PHE A 708 25.16 -7.06 -20.33
C PHE A 708 25.29 -6.84 -21.83
N ASP A 709 24.96 -5.65 -22.35
CA ASP A 709 25.15 -5.32 -23.75
C ASP A 709 26.62 -5.29 -24.15
N MET A 710 27.49 -4.83 -23.25
CA MET A 710 28.94 -4.84 -23.45
C MET A 710 29.50 -6.27 -23.41
N ILE A 711 29.02 -7.09 -22.44
CA ILE A 711 29.41 -8.51 -22.34
C ILE A 711 29.02 -9.26 -23.61
N ARG A 712 27.81 -9.05 -24.15
CA ARG A 712 27.37 -9.68 -25.41
C ARG A 712 28.29 -9.34 -26.60
N LYS A 713 28.78 -8.09 -26.67
CA LYS A 713 29.76 -7.68 -27.68
C LYS A 713 31.08 -8.42 -27.58
N VAL A 714 31.57 -8.65 -26.34
CA VAL A 714 32.79 -9.43 -26.11
C VAL A 714 32.62 -10.86 -26.61
N PHE A 715 31.49 -11.52 -26.30
CA PHE A 715 31.23 -12.86 -26.80
C PHE A 715 31.06 -12.93 -28.33
N ALA A 716 30.38 -11.97 -28.93
CA ALA A 716 30.23 -11.88 -30.39
C ALA A 716 31.56 -11.63 -31.11
N ALA A 717 32.53 -11.03 -30.43
CA ALA A 717 33.86 -10.78 -30.97
C ALA A 717 34.80 -12.00 -30.93
N THR A 718 34.46 -13.08 -30.20
CA THR A 718 35.26 -14.28 -30.10
C THR A 718 35.45 -14.96 -31.45
N PRO A 719 36.58 -15.64 -31.70
CA PRO A 719 36.84 -16.34 -32.96
C PRO A 719 35.77 -17.38 -33.29
N GLU A 720 35.31 -18.12 -32.30
CA GLU A 720 34.29 -19.16 -32.43
C GLU A 720 32.91 -18.57 -32.81
N ALA A 721 32.47 -17.46 -32.15
CA ALA A 721 31.24 -16.77 -32.50
C ALA A 721 31.28 -16.26 -33.96
N LYS A 722 32.41 -15.70 -34.39
CA LYS A 722 32.60 -15.21 -35.74
C LYS A 722 32.57 -16.36 -36.77
N ALA A 723 33.22 -17.48 -36.48
CA ALA A 723 33.22 -18.67 -37.31
C ALA A 723 31.81 -19.25 -37.51
N ARG A 724 30.96 -19.16 -36.49
CA ARG A 724 29.56 -19.60 -36.52
C ARG A 724 28.58 -18.53 -37.02
N GLY A 725 29.08 -17.31 -37.37
CA GLY A 725 28.22 -16.18 -37.76
C GLY A 725 27.33 -15.64 -36.67
N TYR A 726 27.68 -15.85 -35.40
CA TYR A 726 26.89 -15.40 -34.27
C TYR A 726 27.11 -13.91 -33.99
N LYS A 727 26.01 -13.15 -33.98
CA LYS A 727 25.98 -11.73 -33.65
C LYS A 727 25.57 -11.52 -32.18
N GLU A 728 25.64 -10.29 -31.69
CA GLU A 728 25.28 -9.91 -30.29
C GLU A 728 23.91 -10.44 -29.82
N ASN A 729 22.94 -10.49 -30.73
CA ASN A 729 21.59 -10.97 -30.43
C ASN A 729 21.54 -12.46 -30.07
N ARG A 730 22.49 -13.27 -30.54
CA ARG A 730 22.62 -14.69 -30.19
C ARG A 730 22.87 -14.88 -28.69
N PHE A 731 23.58 -13.97 -28.09
CA PHE A 731 23.95 -13.96 -26.68
C PHE A 731 22.92 -13.26 -25.78
N SER A 732 21.74 -12.94 -26.32
CA SER A 732 20.63 -12.37 -25.52
C SER A 732 19.64 -13.48 -25.11
N PHE A 733 19.36 -13.61 -23.83
CA PHE A 733 18.31 -14.52 -23.34
C PHE A 733 16.89 -13.98 -23.56
N ASN A 734 16.75 -12.72 -24.04
CA ASN A 734 15.44 -12.13 -24.37
C ASN A 734 15.00 -12.38 -25.82
N VAL A 735 15.96 -12.71 -26.71
CA VAL A 735 15.73 -12.83 -28.16
C VAL A 735 15.77 -14.30 -28.57
N ARG A 736 14.87 -14.68 -29.48
CA ARG A 736 14.87 -16.03 -30.05
C ARG A 736 16.19 -16.31 -30.80
N GLY A 737 16.58 -17.59 -30.80
CA GLY A 737 17.78 -18.07 -31.48
C GLY A 737 18.90 -18.48 -30.53
N GLY A 738 19.19 -17.73 -29.47
CA GLY A 738 20.24 -18.10 -28.50
C GLY A 738 19.70 -18.55 -27.14
N ARG A 739 18.45 -18.19 -26.81
CA ARG A 739 17.82 -18.52 -25.54
C ARG A 739 17.29 -19.96 -25.49
N CYS A 740 17.11 -20.47 -24.30
CA CYS A 740 16.34 -21.71 -24.11
C CYS A 740 14.86 -21.44 -24.41
N GLU A 741 14.30 -22.16 -25.38
CA GLU A 741 12.90 -21.93 -25.76
C GLU A 741 11.90 -22.54 -24.77
N ALA A 742 12.29 -23.58 -23.99
CA ALA A 742 11.43 -24.20 -22.99
C ALA A 742 11.03 -23.20 -21.86
N CYS A 743 11.98 -22.39 -21.36
CA CYS A 743 11.70 -21.36 -20.38
C CYS A 743 11.71 -19.94 -21.01
N SER A 744 11.78 -19.82 -22.33
CA SER A 744 11.85 -18.54 -23.03
C SER A 744 12.97 -17.60 -22.52
N GLY A 745 14.03 -18.15 -21.94
CA GLY A 745 15.18 -17.41 -21.40
C GLY A 745 15.06 -17.02 -19.93
N ASP A 746 13.99 -17.39 -19.23
CA ASP A 746 13.82 -17.08 -17.80
C ASP A 746 14.76 -17.89 -16.91
N GLY A 747 15.16 -19.09 -17.33
CA GLY A 747 15.95 -20.04 -16.55
C GLY A 747 15.12 -20.84 -15.55
N ILE A 748 13.90 -20.37 -15.26
CA ILE A 748 12.95 -20.95 -14.33
C ILE A 748 11.59 -21.12 -15.01
N LEU A 749 10.78 -22.03 -14.51
CA LEU A 749 9.39 -22.22 -14.90
C LEU A 749 8.51 -21.78 -13.74
N ARG A 750 7.50 -20.97 -14.03
CA ARG A 750 6.48 -20.59 -13.09
C ARG A 750 5.35 -21.61 -13.12
N ILE A 751 5.07 -22.21 -12.00
CA ILE A 751 3.92 -23.08 -11.80
C ILE A 751 2.86 -22.28 -11.07
N GLU A 752 1.77 -21.95 -11.76
CA GLU A 752 0.65 -21.21 -11.20
C GLU A 752 -0.16 -22.10 -10.26
N MET A 753 -0.24 -21.69 -9.00
CA MET A 753 -0.98 -22.39 -7.94
C MET A 753 -2.21 -21.55 -7.60
N HIS A 754 -3.38 -21.88 -8.14
CA HIS A 754 -4.61 -21.08 -8.05
C HIS A 754 -4.99 -20.60 -6.65
N PHE A 755 -4.62 -21.31 -5.58
CA PHE A 755 -4.95 -20.99 -4.19
C PHE A 755 -3.72 -20.74 -3.31
N LEU A 756 -2.51 -20.94 -3.84
CA LEU A 756 -1.23 -20.77 -3.14
C LEU A 756 -0.34 -19.81 -3.91
N ALA A 757 0.76 -19.38 -3.29
CA ALA A 757 1.78 -18.63 -4.00
C ALA A 757 2.39 -19.46 -5.13
N ASP A 758 2.66 -18.83 -6.28
CA ASP A 758 3.27 -19.47 -7.42
C ASP A 758 4.64 -20.05 -7.05
N ILE A 759 4.93 -21.24 -7.56
CA ILE A 759 6.20 -21.92 -7.35
C ILE A 759 7.09 -21.69 -8.58
N TYR A 760 8.34 -21.33 -8.33
CA TYR A 760 9.36 -21.17 -9.34
C TYR A 760 10.37 -22.30 -9.26
N VAL A 761 10.44 -23.13 -10.32
CA VAL A 761 11.37 -24.27 -10.39
C VAL A 761 12.41 -24.03 -11.49
N PRO A 762 13.67 -24.48 -11.32
CA PRO A 762 14.66 -24.42 -12.40
C PRO A 762 14.16 -25.14 -13.66
N CYS A 763 14.39 -24.55 -14.82
CA CYS A 763 14.04 -25.16 -16.10
C CYS A 763 14.84 -26.46 -16.29
N GLU A 764 14.17 -27.58 -16.49
CA GLU A 764 14.79 -28.89 -16.66
C GLU A 764 15.70 -28.97 -17.90
N VAL A 765 15.37 -28.26 -18.97
CA VAL A 765 16.12 -28.26 -20.23
C VAL A 765 17.44 -27.51 -20.11
N CYS A 766 17.42 -26.27 -19.60
CA CYS A 766 18.64 -25.46 -19.49
C CYS A 766 19.27 -25.48 -18.10
N LYS A 767 18.64 -26.13 -17.12
CA LYS A 767 19.10 -26.21 -15.72
C LYS A 767 19.48 -24.85 -15.13
N GLY A 768 18.63 -23.84 -15.39
CA GLY A 768 18.85 -22.46 -14.92
C GLY A 768 19.76 -21.62 -15.80
N LYS A 769 20.46 -22.17 -16.81
CA LYS A 769 21.46 -21.46 -17.64
C LYS A 769 20.87 -20.48 -18.65
N ARG A 770 19.56 -20.43 -18.89
CA ARG A 770 18.83 -19.47 -19.74
C ARG A 770 19.06 -19.62 -21.26
N TYR A 771 20.10 -20.29 -21.72
CA TYR A 771 20.52 -20.41 -23.12
C TYR A 771 20.37 -21.83 -23.66
N ASN A 772 20.35 -21.95 -24.98
CA ASN A 772 20.46 -23.23 -25.66
C ASN A 772 21.92 -23.71 -25.65
N ARG A 773 22.11 -25.00 -25.99
CA ARG A 773 23.40 -25.68 -25.91
C ARG A 773 24.45 -25.02 -26.83
N GLU A 774 24.09 -24.70 -28.04
CA GLU A 774 24.99 -24.15 -29.05
C GLU A 774 25.54 -22.76 -28.65
N THR A 775 24.73 -21.95 -27.96
CA THR A 775 25.20 -20.66 -27.45
C THR A 775 26.17 -20.83 -26.30
N LEU A 776 25.95 -21.85 -25.44
CA LEU A 776 26.81 -22.14 -24.28
C LEU A 776 28.19 -22.74 -24.68
N GLU A 777 28.33 -23.28 -25.91
CA GLU A 777 29.58 -23.79 -26.40
C GLU A 777 30.59 -22.68 -26.72
N VAL A 778 30.09 -21.43 -27.00
CA VAL A 778 30.99 -20.29 -27.23
C VAL A 778 31.61 -19.84 -25.92
N LEU A 779 32.92 -19.91 -25.81
CA LEU A 779 33.66 -19.58 -24.60
C LEU A 779 34.51 -18.33 -24.81
N TYR A 780 34.56 -17.52 -23.74
CA TYR A 780 35.52 -16.45 -23.57
C TYR A 780 36.36 -16.72 -22.31
N LYS A 781 37.70 -16.79 -22.44
CA LYS A 781 38.57 -17.20 -21.32
C LYS A 781 38.09 -18.49 -20.62
N GLY A 782 37.60 -19.50 -21.36
CA GLY A 782 37.12 -20.76 -20.84
C GLY A 782 35.73 -20.70 -20.11
N LYS A 783 35.04 -19.58 -20.15
CA LYS A 783 33.72 -19.42 -19.51
C LYS A 783 32.65 -19.14 -20.57
N SER A 784 31.48 -19.78 -20.44
CA SER A 784 30.30 -19.47 -21.25
C SER A 784 29.62 -18.20 -20.77
N ILE A 785 28.71 -17.66 -21.58
CA ILE A 785 27.93 -16.49 -21.17
C ILE A 785 27.06 -16.74 -19.94
N ALA A 786 26.59 -17.95 -19.73
CA ALA A 786 25.86 -18.33 -18.52
C ALA A 786 26.79 -18.34 -17.28
N ASP A 787 28.01 -18.84 -17.43
CA ASP A 787 28.99 -18.84 -16.35
C ASP A 787 29.34 -17.40 -15.95
N VAL A 788 29.47 -16.48 -16.92
CA VAL A 788 29.69 -15.05 -16.66
C VAL A 788 28.52 -14.41 -15.91
N LEU A 789 27.28 -14.76 -16.27
CA LEU A 789 26.10 -14.27 -15.53
C LEU A 789 26.06 -14.81 -14.09
N ASN A 790 26.65 -15.97 -13.83
CA ASN A 790 26.74 -16.56 -12.49
C ASN A 790 27.93 -16.03 -11.66
N MET A 791 28.87 -15.32 -12.30
CA MET A 791 29.98 -14.67 -11.57
C MET A 791 29.43 -13.59 -10.63
N THR A 792 30.09 -13.45 -9.49
CA THR A 792 29.95 -12.28 -8.63
C THR A 792 30.52 -11.04 -9.31
N VAL A 793 30.13 -9.86 -8.82
CA VAL A 793 30.70 -8.59 -9.31
C VAL A 793 32.22 -8.56 -9.11
N GLU A 794 32.69 -9.09 -7.98
CA GLU A 794 34.12 -9.19 -7.63
C GLU A 794 34.89 -10.09 -8.60
N GLU A 795 34.42 -11.30 -8.86
CA GLU A 795 35.01 -12.21 -9.86
C GLU A 795 35.01 -11.62 -11.27
N ALA A 796 33.91 -10.91 -11.61
CA ALA A 796 33.78 -10.30 -12.93
C ALA A 796 34.74 -9.12 -13.13
N LEU A 797 35.13 -8.40 -12.08
CA LEU A 797 36.13 -7.34 -12.12
C LEU A 797 37.49 -7.88 -12.60
N ASP A 798 37.94 -8.98 -12.01
CA ASP A 798 39.18 -9.62 -12.39
C ASP A 798 39.09 -10.22 -13.81
N PHE A 799 37.97 -10.86 -14.12
CA PHE A 799 37.76 -11.53 -15.40
C PHE A 799 37.79 -10.55 -16.59
N PHE A 800 37.16 -9.37 -16.43
CA PHE A 800 37.06 -8.33 -17.45
C PHE A 800 38.08 -7.20 -17.31
N SER A 801 39.16 -7.40 -16.56
CA SER A 801 40.23 -6.39 -16.34
C SER A 801 40.77 -5.74 -17.60
N ALA A 802 40.76 -6.44 -18.74
CA ALA A 802 41.17 -5.93 -20.06
C ALA A 802 40.15 -4.98 -20.76
N TYR A 803 38.97 -4.80 -20.20
CA TYR A 803 37.89 -3.99 -20.77
C TYR A 803 37.52 -2.79 -19.90
N PRO A 804 38.15 -1.63 -20.02
CA PRO A 804 37.99 -0.49 -19.12
C PRO A 804 36.52 -0.02 -18.95
N ARG A 805 35.71 -0.12 -20.02
CA ARG A 805 34.28 0.27 -19.95
C ARG A 805 33.43 -0.69 -19.11
N ILE A 806 33.77 -1.98 -19.16
CA ILE A 806 33.11 -3.02 -18.35
C ILE A 806 33.57 -2.87 -16.90
N THR A 807 34.89 -2.82 -16.68
CA THR A 807 35.50 -2.68 -15.37
C THR A 807 34.99 -1.45 -14.61
N ARG A 808 34.85 -0.30 -15.28
CA ARG A 808 34.27 0.91 -14.66
C ARG A 808 32.87 0.67 -14.08
N LYS A 809 31.99 0.00 -14.82
CA LYS A 809 30.62 -0.30 -14.34
C LYS A 809 30.62 -1.33 -13.20
N LEU A 810 31.48 -2.33 -13.29
CA LEU A 810 31.65 -3.32 -12.22
C LEU A 810 32.22 -2.67 -10.95
N GLN A 811 33.18 -1.75 -11.11
CA GLN A 811 33.76 -1.00 -10.00
C GLN A 811 32.70 -0.19 -9.26
N THR A 812 31.80 0.50 -9.97
CA THR A 812 30.70 1.25 -9.30
C THR A 812 29.75 0.33 -8.51
N LEU A 813 29.50 -0.90 -8.99
CA LEU A 813 28.74 -1.92 -8.24
C LEU A 813 29.52 -2.39 -6.98
N TYR A 814 30.83 -2.58 -7.11
CA TYR A 814 31.69 -2.96 -6.01
C TYR A 814 31.78 -1.87 -4.94
N ASP A 815 31.93 -0.61 -5.36
CA ASP A 815 32.07 0.57 -4.48
C ASP A 815 30.82 0.81 -3.60
N VAL A 816 29.63 0.50 -4.12
CA VAL A 816 28.39 0.55 -3.34
C VAL A 816 28.17 -0.69 -2.45
N GLY A 817 29.18 -1.58 -2.33
CA GLY A 817 29.11 -2.75 -1.45
C GLY A 817 28.37 -3.95 -2.04
N LEU A 818 28.25 -4.05 -3.37
CA LEU A 818 27.57 -5.16 -4.06
C LEU A 818 28.55 -6.15 -4.72
N GLY A 819 29.79 -6.27 -4.19
CA GLY A 819 30.79 -7.21 -4.72
C GLY A 819 30.33 -8.67 -4.74
N TYR A 820 29.49 -9.06 -3.80
CA TYR A 820 29.03 -10.43 -3.60
C TYR A 820 27.85 -10.84 -4.49
N ILE A 821 27.07 -9.90 -5.07
CA ILE A 821 25.91 -10.25 -5.91
C ILE A 821 26.37 -10.84 -7.24
N ARG A 822 25.57 -11.76 -7.80
CA ARG A 822 25.83 -12.32 -9.11
C ARG A 822 25.27 -11.41 -10.21
N LEU A 823 25.99 -11.28 -11.31
CA LEU A 823 25.60 -10.43 -12.46
C LEU A 823 24.20 -10.79 -13.00
N GLY A 824 23.89 -12.07 -13.09
CA GLY A 824 22.60 -12.61 -13.59
C GLY A 824 21.56 -12.88 -12.51
N GLN A 825 21.79 -12.46 -11.26
CA GLN A 825 20.83 -12.64 -10.15
C GLN A 825 19.50 -11.98 -10.49
N SER A 826 18.39 -12.72 -10.36
CA SER A 826 17.06 -12.22 -10.68
C SER A 826 16.70 -11.01 -9.79
N SER A 827 16.08 -10.01 -10.38
CA SER A 827 15.55 -8.84 -9.64
C SER A 827 14.59 -9.21 -8.53
N THR A 828 13.89 -10.34 -8.65
CA THR A 828 12.92 -10.83 -7.65
C THR A 828 13.58 -11.41 -6.41
N THR A 829 14.88 -11.75 -6.49
CA THR A 829 15.66 -12.30 -5.36
C THR A 829 16.52 -11.26 -4.66
N LEU A 830 16.62 -10.06 -5.22
CA LEU A 830 17.31 -8.94 -4.58
C LEU A 830 16.48 -8.37 -3.43
N SER A 831 17.14 -8.02 -2.35
CA SER A 831 16.53 -7.21 -1.30
C SER A 831 16.25 -5.78 -1.80
N GLY A 832 15.36 -5.04 -1.13
CA GLY A 832 15.07 -3.64 -1.48
C GLY A 832 16.33 -2.76 -1.46
N GLY A 833 17.19 -2.92 -0.45
CA GLY A 833 18.46 -2.19 -0.35
C GLY A 833 19.46 -2.58 -1.44
N GLU A 834 19.54 -3.85 -1.84
CA GLU A 834 20.38 -4.27 -2.97
C GLU A 834 19.89 -3.66 -4.28
N ALA A 835 18.57 -3.70 -4.54
CA ALA A 835 17.97 -3.08 -5.72
C ALA A 835 18.26 -1.57 -5.79
N GLN A 836 18.15 -0.87 -4.67
CA GLN A 836 18.45 0.55 -4.53
C GLN A 836 19.93 0.85 -4.85
N ARG A 837 20.86 0.05 -4.31
CA ARG A 837 22.28 0.17 -4.58
C ARG A 837 22.65 -0.12 -6.04
N VAL A 838 21.98 -1.06 -6.71
CA VAL A 838 22.15 -1.28 -8.16
C VAL A 838 21.73 -0.05 -8.95
N LYS A 839 20.62 0.61 -8.57
CA LYS A 839 20.17 1.87 -9.20
C LYS A 839 21.22 2.97 -9.00
N LEU A 840 21.72 3.13 -7.77
CA LEU A 840 22.74 4.10 -7.41
C LEU A 840 24.03 3.87 -8.23
N ALA A 841 24.54 2.63 -8.30
CA ALA A 841 25.71 2.28 -9.09
C ALA A 841 25.54 2.60 -10.58
N THR A 842 24.32 2.44 -11.11
CA THR A 842 24.00 2.77 -12.50
C THR A 842 24.15 4.26 -12.75
N GLU A 843 23.63 5.10 -11.85
CA GLU A 843 23.75 6.56 -11.97
C GLU A 843 25.19 7.04 -11.80
N LEU A 844 25.95 6.48 -10.87
CA LEU A 844 27.38 6.77 -10.69
C LEU A 844 28.23 6.43 -11.93
N SER A 845 27.83 5.40 -12.68
CA SER A 845 28.53 5.01 -13.91
C SER A 845 28.33 5.98 -15.08
N ARG A 846 27.33 6.88 -14.99
CA ARG A 846 27.00 7.88 -16.03
C ARG A 846 27.82 9.14 -15.86
N THR A 847 27.99 9.88 -16.96
CA THR A 847 28.60 11.21 -16.92
C THR A 847 27.63 12.19 -16.27
N SER A 848 28.07 12.83 -15.18
CA SER A 848 27.27 13.83 -14.47
C SER A 848 27.35 15.19 -15.14
N THR A 849 26.24 15.92 -15.18
CA THR A 849 26.17 17.31 -15.62
C THR A 849 26.48 18.30 -14.49
N GLY A 850 26.48 17.83 -13.23
CA GLY A 850 26.63 18.66 -12.04
C GLY A 850 25.36 19.44 -11.63
N LYS A 851 24.24 19.22 -12.33
CA LYS A 851 22.93 19.87 -12.06
C LYS A 851 21.79 18.87 -11.84
N THR A 852 22.14 17.61 -11.56
CA THR A 852 21.14 16.56 -11.31
C THR A 852 20.67 16.59 -9.85
N PHE A 853 19.35 16.49 -9.66
CA PHE A 853 18.75 16.37 -8.34
C PHE A 853 18.45 14.90 -8.03
N TYR A 854 19.15 14.33 -7.06
CA TYR A 854 18.95 12.95 -6.60
C TYR A 854 18.04 12.93 -5.37
N VAL A 855 17.03 12.09 -5.40
CA VAL A 855 16.14 11.80 -4.26
C VAL A 855 16.34 10.36 -3.83
N LEU A 856 16.71 10.15 -2.57
CA LEU A 856 16.91 8.82 -1.99
C LEU A 856 15.95 8.64 -0.80
N ASP A 857 15.29 7.49 -0.76
CA ASP A 857 14.36 7.14 0.33
C ASP A 857 14.96 6.01 1.17
N GLU A 858 15.34 6.32 2.41
CA GLU A 858 15.93 5.43 3.41
C GLU A 858 17.05 4.52 2.84
N PRO A 859 18.12 5.07 2.25
CA PRO A 859 19.12 4.27 1.55
C PRO A 859 19.99 3.39 2.47
N THR A 860 19.94 3.57 3.79
CA THR A 860 20.65 2.74 4.76
C THR A 860 19.87 1.51 5.22
N THR A 861 18.65 1.33 4.73
CA THR A 861 17.81 0.18 5.07
C THR A 861 18.55 -1.14 4.79
N GLY A 862 18.63 -2.01 5.81
CA GLY A 862 19.28 -3.32 5.70
C GLY A 862 20.80 -3.28 5.59
N LEU A 863 21.42 -2.16 5.91
CA LEU A 863 22.86 -1.99 5.85
C LEU A 863 23.51 -2.07 7.22
N HIS A 864 24.56 -2.85 7.30
CA HIS A 864 25.50 -2.78 8.42
C HIS A 864 26.22 -1.42 8.42
N ILE A 865 26.61 -0.93 9.58
CA ILE A 865 27.24 0.40 9.73
C ILE A 865 28.51 0.58 8.84
N ALA A 866 29.27 -0.49 8.60
CA ALA A 866 30.40 -0.45 7.67
C ALA A 866 29.98 -0.26 6.20
N ASP A 867 28.81 -0.78 5.81
CA ASP A 867 28.24 -0.55 4.48
C ASP A 867 27.64 0.86 4.37
N CYS A 868 27.09 1.40 5.49
CA CYS A 868 26.64 2.80 5.59
C CYS A 868 27.82 3.77 5.37
N GLU A 869 28.99 3.48 5.93
CA GLU A 869 30.22 4.29 5.70
C GLU A 869 30.56 4.38 4.21
N ARG A 870 30.54 3.24 3.51
CA ARG A 870 30.76 3.21 2.04
C ARG A 870 29.71 4.01 1.28
N LEU A 871 28.45 3.83 1.65
CA LEU A 871 27.33 4.56 1.02
C LEU A 871 27.47 6.07 1.22
N VAL A 872 27.75 6.55 2.44
CA VAL A 872 27.96 7.97 2.73
C VAL A 872 29.08 8.55 1.87
N ARG A 873 30.21 7.83 1.73
CA ARG A 873 31.32 8.23 0.85
C ARG A 873 30.87 8.43 -0.59
N VAL A 874 30.11 7.49 -1.12
CA VAL A 874 29.55 7.55 -2.50
C VAL A 874 28.58 8.72 -2.66
N LEU A 875 27.69 8.96 -1.71
CA LEU A 875 26.72 10.07 -1.76
C LEU A 875 27.43 11.43 -1.70
N ARG A 876 28.47 11.53 -0.89
CA ARG A 876 29.30 12.74 -0.84
C ARG A 876 30.04 12.98 -2.16
N GLN A 877 30.57 11.95 -2.82
CA GLN A 877 31.18 12.06 -4.14
C GLN A 877 30.18 12.60 -5.18
N LEU A 878 28.91 12.16 -5.16
CA LEU A 878 27.86 12.71 -6.02
C LEU A 878 27.63 14.21 -5.75
N ALA A 879 27.56 14.61 -4.48
CA ALA A 879 27.41 16.01 -4.11
C ALA A 879 28.65 16.86 -4.46
N HIS A 880 29.86 16.32 -4.31
CA HIS A 880 31.09 16.98 -4.73
C HIS A 880 31.14 17.21 -6.23
N GLY A 881 30.55 16.34 -7.05
CA GLY A 881 30.36 16.52 -8.49
C GLY A 881 29.36 17.62 -8.88
N GLY A 882 28.91 18.46 -7.94
CA GLY A 882 27.97 19.57 -8.16
C GLY A 882 26.49 19.21 -8.08
N ASN A 883 26.17 17.92 -7.95
CA ASN A 883 24.77 17.47 -7.89
C ASN A 883 24.16 17.76 -6.52
N SER A 884 22.83 17.86 -6.49
CA SER A 884 22.06 17.95 -5.25
C SER A 884 21.59 16.57 -4.82
N VAL A 885 21.82 16.21 -3.57
CA VAL A 885 21.45 14.91 -3.02
C VAL A 885 20.52 15.13 -1.84
N LEU A 886 19.24 14.81 -2.01
CA LEU A 886 18.23 14.89 -0.96
C LEU A 886 17.86 13.49 -0.48
N ILE A 887 18.00 13.25 0.82
CA ILE A 887 17.83 11.92 1.42
C ILE A 887 16.75 11.98 2.49
N ILE A 888 15.79 11.06 2.47
CA ILE A 888 14.92 10.80 3.63
C ILE A 888 15.65 9.80 4.51
N GLU A 889 15.98 10.16 5.75
CA GLU A 889 16.77 9.30 6.63
C GLU A 889 16.46 9.50 8.12
N HIS A 890 16.69 8.39 8.87
CA HIS A 890 16.59 8.34 10.32
C HIS A 890 17.93 7.93 10.98
N ASN A 891 18.85 7.37 10.21
CA ASN A 891 20.14 6.93 10.69
C ASN A 891 21.00 8.13 11.08
N LEU A 892 21.36 8.21 12.38
CA LEU A 892 22.13 9.32 12.93
C LEU A 892 23.54 9.42 12.34
N ASP A 893 24.11 8.31 11.89
CA ASP A 893 25.43 8.29 11.26
C ASP A 893 25.43 8.95 9.87
N VAL A 894 24.34 8.83 9.13
CA VAL A 894 24.15 9.57 7.86
C VAL A 894 23.86 11.03 8.14
N ILE A 895 22.97 11.30 9.12
CA ILE A 895 22.58 12.68 9.48
C ILE A 895 23.79 13.47 9.96
N LYS A 896 24.67 12.89 10.81
CA LYS A 896 25.89 13.59 11.25
C LYS A 896 26.86 13.90 10.12
N ALA A 897 26.86 13.10 9.05
CA ALA A 897 27.76 13.23 7.91
C ALA A 897 27.25 14.13 6.79
N CYS A 898 25.96 14.54 6.79
CA CYS A 898 25.38 15.41 5.75
C CYS A 898 25.75 16.90 5.94
N ASP A 899 25.48 17.73 4.93
CA ASP A 899 25.76 19.15 4.98
C ASP A 899 24.60 19.97 5.55
N TYR A 900 23.36 19.49 5.36
CA TYR A 900 22.15 20.20 5.76
C TYR A 900 21.05 19.22 6.16
N VAL A 901 20.25 19.61 7.16
CA VAL A 901 19.15 18.81 7.70
C VAL A 901 17.86 19.63 7.70
N ILE A 902 16.77 18.99 7.34
CA ILE A 902 15.41 19.53 7.41
C ILE A 902 14.62 18.60 8.32
N ASP A 903 14.22 19.07 9.50
CA ASP A 903 13.52 18.27 10.50
C ASP A 903 12.03 18.58 10.51
N LEU A 904 11.21 17.54 10.24
CA LEU A 904 9.74 17.62 10.19
C LEU A 904 9.12 16.97 11.44
N GLY A 905 8.12 17.62 11.99
CA GLY A 905 7.47 17.10 13.19
C GLY A 905 6.34 18.00 13.71
N PRO A 906 6.23 18.13 15.05
CA PRO A 906 6.99 17.39 16.08
C PRO A 906 6.54 15.94 16.23
N GLU A 907 5.29 15.61 15.88
CA GLU A 907 4.69 14.29 16.03
C GLU A 907 4.37 13.67 14.65
N GLY A 908 3.79 12.47 14.65
CA GLY A 908 3.27 11.82 13.45
C GLY A 908 1.79 12.15 13.19
N GLY A 909 1.32 11.92 11.95
CA GLY A 909 -0.08 12.09 11.56
C GLY A 909 -0.58 13.53 11.69
N SER A 910 -1.74 13.73 12.33
CA SER A 910 -2.35 15.05 12.55
C SER A 910 -1.52 15.96 13.44
N GLY A 911 -0.70 15.41 14.33
CA GLY A 911 0.23 16.14 15.20
C GLY A 911 1.53 16.58 14.49
N GLY A 912 1.79 16.09 13.29
CA GLY A 912 2.96 16.39 12.47
C GLY A 912 2.70 17.41 11.38
N GLY A 913 3.50 17.35 10.33
CA GLY A 913 3.32 18.14 9.12
C GLY A 913 3.81 19.58 9.20
N THR A 914 4.64 19.92 10.19
CA THR A 914 5.27 21.23 10.32
C THR A 914 6.79 21.13 10.22
N LEU A 915 7.43 22.20 9.77
CA LEU A 915 8.86 22.33 9.82
C LEU A 915 9.26 22.66 11.26
N VAL A 916 10.08 21.81 11.89
CA VAL A 916 10.56 22.00 13.27
C VAL A 916 11.78 22.91 13.25
N CYS A 917 12.77 22.55 12.45
CA CYS A 917 13.99 23.33 12.22
C CYS A 917 14.70 22.88 10.93
N GLU A 918 15.54 23.75 10.40
CA GLU A 918 16.43 23.46 9.28
C GLU A 918 17.79 24.14 9.50
N GLY A 919 18.85 23.53 8.99
CA GLY A 919 20.21 24.02 9.17
C GLY A 919 21.26 22.92 9.09
N THR A 920 22.47 23.20 9.55
CA THR A 920 23.52 22.18 9.68
C THR A 920 23.14 21.17 10.78
N PRO A 921 23.71 19.96 10.80
CA PRO A 921 23.52 19.03 11.91
C PRO A 921 23.81 19.64 13.30
N GLU A 922 24.76 20.56 13.38
CA GLU A 922 25.09 21.30 14.58
C GLU A 922 23.96 22.25 15.01
N ASP A 923 23.30 22.94 14.06
CA ASP A 923 22.17 23.82 14.32
C ASP A 923 20.96 23.05 14.81
N ILE A 924 20.69 21.87 14.22
CA ILE A 924 19.61 20.97 14.64
C ILE A 924 19.78 20.53 16.09
N CYS A 925 21.03 20.27 16.53
CA CYS A 925 21.31 19.91 17.92
C CYS A 925 21.01 21.04 18.93
N GLN A 926 20.95 22.30 18.49
CA GLN A 926 20.60 23.44 19.32
C GLN A 926 19.09 23.68 19.41
N CYS A 927 18.29 23.03 18.56
CA CYS A 927 16.84 23.15 18.54
C CYS A 927 16.20 22.24 19.60
N GLU A 928 15.74 22.82 20.70
CA GLU A 928 15.11 22.08 21.82
C GLU A 928 13.86 21.26 21.39
N LYS A 929 13.16 21.71 20.36
CA LYS A 929 11.96 21.06 19.85
C LYS A 929 12.25 19.88 18.93
N SER A 930 13.49 19.72 18.48
CA SER A 930 13.92 18.66 17.60
C SER A 930 14.25 17.38 18.37
N TYR A 931 13.43 16.35 18.20
CA TYR A 931 13.80 15.02 18.70
C TYR A 931 15.06 14.50 18.03
N THR A 932 15.21 14.71 16.73
CA THR A 932 16.42 14.34 15.99
C THR A 932 17.66 15.01 16.61
N GLY A 933 17.57 16.32 16.92
CA GLY A 933 18.66 17.06 17.54
C GLY A 933 19.07 16.50 18.90
N GLN A 934 18.11 16.11 19.74
CA GLN A 934 18.35 15.54 21.06
C GLN A 934 19.17 14.24 20.97
N TYR A 935 18.84 13.34 20.02
CA TYR A 935 19.57 12.08 19.82
C TYR A 935 20.89 12.28 19.05
N LEU A 936 20.98 13.28 18.16
CA LEU A 936 22.16 13.56 17.36
C LEU A 936 23.29 14.18 18.19
N ALA A 937 22.96 15.03 19.16
CA ALA A 937 23.95 15.77 19.95
C ALA A 937 25.02 14.89 20.66
N PRO A 938 24.66 13.77 21.35
CA PRO A 938 25.66 12.87 21.93
C PRO A 938 26.49 12.15 20.86
N VAL A 939 25.93 11.84 19.70
CA VAL A 939 26.62 11.17 18.60
C VAL A 939 27.66 12.09 17.98
N LEU A 940 27.33 13.35 17.72
CA LEU A 940 28.27 14.35 17.21
C LEU A 940 29.44 14.60 18.18
N LYS A 941 29.18 14.65 19.49
CA LYS A 941 30.22 14.86 20.51
C LYS A 941 31.26 13.73 20.56
N LYS A 942 30.82 12.48 20.29
CA LYS A 942 31.70 11.29 20.31
C LYS A 942 32.41 11.07 18.97
N SER A 943 31.96 11.71 17.88
CA SER A 943 32.43 11.41 16.53
C SER A 943 33.78 12.07 16.23
N ARG A 944 34.63 11.36 15.50
CA ARG A 944 35.89 11.87 14.95
C ARG A 944 35.59 12.84 13.80
N ARG A 945 36.22 14.01 13.82
CA ARG A 945 36.18 14.96 12.70
C ARG A 945 37.39 14.77 11.80
N ILE A 946 37.18 14.83 10.49
CA ILE A 946 38.22 14.77 9.47
C ILE A 946 38.09 15.96 8.52
N GLU A 947 39.24 16.42 7.98
CA GLU A 947 39.25 17.29 6.81
C GLU A 947 38.62 16.52 5.65
N SER A 948 37.86 17.21 4.79
CA SER A 948 37.26 16.57 3.61
C SER A 948 38.40 15.92 2.82
N GLU A 949 38.33 14.60 2.66
CA GLU A 949 39.17 13.93 1.66
C GLU A 949 38.71 14.46 0.28
N ASP A 950 39.64 15.09 -0.47
CA ASP A 950 39.49 15.54 -1.86
C ASP A 950 39.17 14.40 -2.82
#